data_9a8debceb4c31b2ea135259c748ef4a0
#
_entry.id   9a8debceb4c31b2ea135259c748ef4a0
#
_cell.length_a   1.000
_cell.length_b   1.000
_cell.length_c   1.000
_cell.angle_alpha   90.00
_cell.angle_beta   90.00
_cell.angle_gamma   90.00
#
_symmetry.space_group_name_H-M   'P 1'
#
loop_
_entity.id
_entity.type
_entity.pdbx_description
1 polymer ?
#
loop_
_entity_poly.entity_id
_entity_poly.type
_entity_poly.pdbx_seq_one_letter_code
_entity_poly.pdbx_strand_id
1 'polypeptide(L)'
;MRRDEQERRQRRDGLNEDLFFDEKLVSPLSHTFKDKCAFCEVTLDESGRTVHMRPLRYVDSFAKEHREYYLWLAFEWRNLFYSCEVCASRKGNKFPLESSPTNFLASYEETVKNERSLLIDPTSDDPEKHLFFTPYGDVRPLTRKGHETILTFDLDRSELAASRSKCIQDVLMALRMRAIPDLESKLYSHAPHVGAVRSILRRVTGAWRPRGRSSLGNGEAFVQGLIDACGAATNDELQRLDASIEEIDRGDSNPEFYQDNDDPIVEYIREPEWHHQAGEIATVRISNFKAIEDLSFTLPGRRTDKAGTPALMILGENSTGKSSVLAAIALAAIGAGETRKLKKYLPALIHSPALTRFDQLDDTDVSVGISFHLSGRGAAFAYNRQLDAPEGSPRPALKVLAYGPRRFFDPKKRNRSFGAAARVITLFDPLATIPYPGDWLRAQTGHRFDTIASALRVVLALGDDDELIVEPDYLAVRANGRVTPIDALSEGYRSVFVMTVDIIRELIDDFENLEQAQALVLIDELETHLHPRWKMQVMTSLRNVFPRVQFIVTTHDPLCLRGMDDGEVMVLQRDYAGRIHPLADLPSVKGMTAEQLLTSDYFGLASTTDPSTEIRLASLAGDVARTSLRGDSTFVPAAATSDLVGRLAIGESSTEQIIQEALIQYLERRESRRGNLRPQLRAEAVEAVLQALSKDEV
;
A
#
# COMPACT_ATOMS: atom_id res chain seq x y z
N MET A 1 -38.72 -0.58 -35.81
CA MET A 1 -37.81 0.51 -35.45
C MET A 1 -38.29 1.92 -35.83
N ARG A 2 -39.09 2.08 -36.87
CA ARG A 2 -39.66 3.42 -37.26
C ARG A 2 -40.89 3.87 -36.43
N ARG A 3 -41.34 3.07 -35.46
CA ARG A 3 -42.48 3.38 -34.60
C ARG A 3 -42.00 4.11 -33.33
N ASP A 4 -42.93 4.92 -32.76
CA ASP A 4 -42.67 5.63 -31.50
C ASP A 4 -42.32 4.65 -30.37
N GLU A 5 -41.47 5.07 -29.44
CA GLU A 5 -41.00 4.28 -28.30
C GLU A 5 -42.18 3.78 -27.43
N GLN A 6 -43.24 4.60 -27.28
CA GLN A 6 -44.46 4.21 -26.58
C GLN A 6 -45.25 3.10 -27.29
N GLU A 7 -45.34 3.11 -28.61
CA GLU A 7 -45.98 2.05 -29.38
C GLU A 7 -45.22 0.72 -29.32
N ARG A 8 -43.88 0.78 -29.32
CA ARG A 8 -43.03 -0.41 -29.17
C ARG A 8 -43.18 -1.05 -27.78
N ARG A 9 -43.26 -0.24 -26.73
CA ARG A 9 -43.47 -0.72 -25.34
C ARG A 9 -44.86 -1.38 -25.17
N GLN A 10 -45.89 -0.86 -25.79
CA GLN A 10 -47.26 -1.41 -25.69
C GLN A 10 -47.41 -2.77 -26.38
N ARG A 11 -46.66 -3.03 -27.45
CA ARG A 11 -46.81 -4.26 -28.25
C ARG A 11 -45.88 -5.40 -27.80
N ARG A 12 -44.97 -5.21 -26.84
CA ARG A 12 -43.97 -6.19 -26.45
C ARG A 12 -43.15 -6.74 -27.65
N ASP A 13 -42.96 -5.96 -28.71
CA ASP A 13 -42.12 -6.30 -29.87
C ASP A 13 -40.66 -6.32 -29.41
N GLY A 14 -40.24 -7.35 -28.63
CA GLY A 14 -38.89 -7.55 -28.16
C GLY A 14 -38.01 -8.15 -29.25
N LEU A 15 -36.76 -7.71 -29.33
CA LEU A 15 -35.74 -8.43 -30.07
C LEU A 15 -35.60 -9.83 -29.45
N ASN A 16 -35.69 -10.88 -30.28
CA ASN A 16 -35.36 -12.23 -29.78
C ASN A 16 -33.85 -12.35 -29.61
N GLU A 17 -33.38 -12.33 -28.36
CA GLU A 17 -31.98 -12.39 -28.03
C GLU A 17 -31.38 -13.77 -28.33
N ASP A 18 -32.16 -14.83 -28.41
CA ASP A 18 -31.71 -16.19 -28.76
C ASP A 18 -31.02 -16.23 -30.14
N LEU A 19 -31.37 -15.28 -31.04
CA LEU A 19 -30.71 -15.15 -32.34
C LEU A 19 -29.20 -14.86 -32.24
N PHE A 20 -28.73 -14.26 -31.16
CA PHE A 20 -27.32 -13.96 -30.95
C PHE A 20 -26.54 -15.15 -30.37
N PHE A 21 -27.21 -16.23 -30.01
CA PHE A 21 -26.63 -17.51 -29.59
C PHE A 21 -26.74 -18.58 -30.70
N ASP A 22 -27.32 -18.26 -31.85
CA ASP A 22 -27.43 -19.19 -32.96
C ASP A 22 -26.05 -19.49 -33.54
N GLU A 23 -25.72 -20.76 -33.73
CA GLU A 23 -24.45 -21.25 -34.27
C GLU A 23 -24.10 -20.61 -35.62
N LYS A 24 -25.13 -20.29 -36.46
CA LYS A 24 -24.95 -19.59 -37.73
C LYS A 24 -24.36 -18.19 -37.61
N LEU A 25 -24.48 -17.56 -36.44
CA LEU A 25 -23.88 -16.26 -36.14
C LEU A 25 -22.57 -16.43 -35.36
N VAL A 26 -22.55 -17.33 -34.40
CA VAL A 26 -21.41 -17.55 -33.50
C VAL A 26 -20.22 -18.13 -34.28
N SER A 27 -20.42 -19.12 -35.15
CA SER A 27 -19.33 -19.78 -35.89
C SER A 27 -18.57 -18.82 -36.82
N PRO A 28 -19.18 -17.96 -37.65
CA PRO A 28 -18.44 -16.97 -38.42
C PRO A 28 -17.68 -15.96 -37.57
N LEU A 29 -18.20 -15.57 -36.40
CA LEU A 29 -17.53 -14.67 -35.45
C LEU A 29 -16.31 -15.36 -34.83
N SER A 30 -16.45 -16.61 -34.38
CA SER A 30 -15.35 -17.43 -33.86
C SER A 30 -14.20 -17.48 -34.87
N HIS A 31 -14.48 -17.83 -36.12
CA HIS A 31 -13.48 -17.83 -37.21
C HIS A 31 -12.83 -16.45 -37.41
N THR A 32 -13.59 -15.37 -37.38
CA THR A 32 -13.07 -14.01 -37.57
C THR A 32 -12.09 -13.64 -36.47
N PHE A 33 -12.38 -14.01 -35.22
CA PHE A 33 -11.56 -13.76 -34.05
C PHE A 33 -10.56 -14.89 -33.73
N LYS A 34 -10.38 -15.87 -34.65
CA LYS A 34 -9.41 -16.97 -34.51
C LYS A 34 -9.61 -17.81 -33.25
N ASP A 35 -10.87 -18.11 -32.94
CA ASP A 35 -11.28 -18.86 -31.76
C ASP A 35 -10.81 -18.23 -30.42
N LYS A 36 -10.66 -16.90 -30.39
CA LYS A 36 -10.24 -16.15 -29.22
C LYS A 36 -11.25 -15.08 -28.82
N CYS A 37 -11.26 -14.75 -27.54
CA CYS A 37 -11.98 -13.57 -27.09
C CYS A 37 -11.40 -12.29 -27.70
N ALA A 38 -12.24 -11.50 -28.35
CA ALA A 38 -11.85 -10.24 -28.98
C ALA A 38 -11.17 -9.23 -28.04
N PHE A 39 -11.42 -9.33 -26.73
CA PHE A 39 -10.96 -8.35 -25.73
C PHE A 39 -9.78 -8.85 -24.89
N CYS A 40 -9.79 -10.08 -24.42
CA CYS A 40 -8.74 -10.60 -23.55
C CYS A 40 -7.81 -11.62 -24.23
N GLU A 41 -8.09 -12.02 -25.48
CA GLU A 41 -7.33 -12.96 -26.31
C GLU A 41 -7.15 -14.38 -25.70
N VAL A 42 -7.99 -14.77 -24.73
CA VAL A 42 -8.03 -16.17 -24.26
C VAL A 42 -8.66 -17.02 -25.36
N THR A 43 -8.07 -18.20 -25.62
CA THR A 43 -8.65 -19.18 -26.56
C THR A 43 -9.96 -19.73 -26.01
N LEU A 44 -10.96 -19.89 -26.88
CA LEU A 44 -12.31 -20.33 -26.52
C LEU A 44 -12.67 -21.61 -27.30
N ASP A 45 -12.84 -22.70 -26.58
CA ASP A 45 -13.33 -23.97 -27.13
C ASP A 45 -14.88 -23.88 -27.18
N GLU A 46 -15.49 -23.53 -28.30
CA GLU A 46 -16.94 -23.47 -28.53
C GLU A 46 -17.80 -22.75 -27.46
N SER A 47 -17.18 -22.24 -26.39
CA SER A 47 -17.83 -21.59 -25.25
C SER A 47 -17.97 -20.07 -25.40
N GLY A 48 -17.60 -19.55 -26.53
CA GLY A 48 -17.69 -18.11 -26.80
C GLY A 48 -19.11 -17.66 -27.10
N ARG A 49 -19.37 -16.40 -26.85
CA ARG A 49 -20.68 -15.77 -27.09
C ARG A 49 -20.56 -14.45 -27.84
N THR A 50 -21.66 -14.08 -28.49
CA THR A 50 -21.76 -12.80 -29.18
C THR A 50 -21.97 -11.66 -28.19
N VAL A 51 -21.19 -10.60 -28.31
CA VAL A 51 -21.29 -9.37 -27.52
C VAL A 51 -21.40 -8.17 -28.46
N HIS A 52 -22.30 -7.26 -28.14
CA HIS A 52 -22.44 -5.99 -28.83
C HIS A 52 -21.49 -4.95 -28.21
N MET A 53 -20.65 -4.30 -29.01
CA MET A 53 -19.81 -3.20 -28.52
C MET A 53 -20.70 -2.07 -28.02
N ARG A 54 -21.64 -1.60 -28.82
CA ARG A 54 -22.72 -0.69 -28.42
C ARG A 54 -23.92 -1.51 -27.96
N PRO A 55 -24.28 -1.43 -26.66
CA PRO A 55 -25.34 -2.29 -26.09
C PRO A 55 -26.69 -1.97 -26.66
N LEU A 56 -27.50 -3.00 -26.88
CA LEU A 56 -28.82 -2.89 -27.52
C LEU A 56 -29.87 -2.28 -26.63
N ARG A 57 -29.73 -2.47 -25.33
CA ARG A 57 -30.63 -1.95 -24.32
C ARG A 57 -29.83 -1.06 -23.42
N TYR A 58 -30.40 -0.34 -22.58
CA TYR A 58 -29.86 0.43 -21.48
C TYR A 58 -28.33 0.59 -21.49
N VAL A 59 -27.83 1.80 -21.66
CA VAL A 59 -26.39 2.14 -21.49
C VAL A 59 -26.24 2.76 -20.12
N ASP A 60 -25.36 2.19 -19.28
CA ASP A 60 -25.20 2.58 -17.88
C ASP A 60 -24.85 4.08 -17.72
N SER A 61 -24.16 4.66 -18.68
CA SER A 61 -23.73 6.06 -18.68
C SER A 61 -24.77 7.06 -19.24
N PHE A 62 -25.91 6.57 -19.75
CA PHE A 62 -26.93 7.44 -20.35
C PHE A 62 -28.10 7.69 -19.40
N ALA A 63 -28.79 8.83 -19.59
CA ALA A 63 -30.00 9.12 -18.84
C ALA A 63 -31.08 8.04 -19.09
N LYS A 64 -31.88 7.74 -18.06
CA LYS A 64 -32.89 6.65 -18.06
C LYS A 64 -33.92 6.72 -19.21
N GLU A 65 -33.97 7.84 -19.93
CA GLU A 65 -34.86 8.06 -21.05
C GLU A 65 -34.46 7.32 -22.33
N HIS A 66 -33.19 6.86 -22.43
CA HIS A 66 -32.65 6.23 -23.65
C HIS A 66 -32.43 4.71 -23.50
N ARG A 67 -33.46 3.98 -23.05
CA ARG A 67 -33.35 2.54 -22.72
C ARG A 67 -33.05 1.61 -23.89
N GLU A 68 -33.32 2.02 -25.14
CA GLU A 68 -33.14 1.20 -26.35
C GLU A 68 -32.26 1.90 -27.38
N TYR A 69 -31.27 2.64 -26.94
CA TYR A 69 -30.60 3.62 -27.78
C TYR A 69 -29.93 3.03 -29.02
N TYR A 70 -29.20 1.91 -28.91
CA TYR A 70 -28.51 1.32 -30.06
C TYR A 70 -29.22 0.11 -30.69
N LEU A 71 -30.52 -0.04 -30.46
CA LEU A 71 -31.27 -1.19 -30.98
C LEU A 71 -31.22 -1.33 -32.51
N TRP A 72 -31.04 -0.24 -33.24
CA TRP A 72 -30.91 -0.26 -34.71
C TRP A 72 -29.59 -0.86 -35.20
N LEU A 73 -28.58 -0.97 -34.35
CA LEU A 73 -27.30 -1.60 -34.64
C LEU A 73 -27.24 -3.07 -34.19
N ALA A 74 -28.37 -3.68 -33.85
CA ALA A 74 -28.46 -5.04 -33.35
C ALA A 74 -27.82 -6.08 -34.30
N PHE A 75 -28.04 -5.89 -35.60
CA PHE A 75 -27.52 -6.78 -36.65
C PHE A 75 -26.43 -6.13 -37.49
N GLU A 76 -25.86 -5.01 -37.03
CA GLU A 76 -24.66 -4.43 -37.63
C GLU A 76 -23.45 -5.30 -37.26
N TRP A 77 -22.86 -6.00 -38.26
CA TRP A 77 -21.80 -6.96 -38.02
C TRP A 77 -20.54 -6.33 -37.34
N ARG A 78 -20.28 -5.05 -37.61
CA ARG A 78 -19.17 -4.29 -36.97
C ARG A 78 -19.45 -3.96 -35.50
N ASN A 79 -20.67 -4.17 -35.02
CA ASN A 79 -21.05 -4.05 -33.63
C ASN A 79 -21.00 -5.40 -32.87
N LEU A 80 -20.69 -6.51 -33.57
CA LEU A 80 -20.69 -7.86 -33.02
C LEU A 80 -19.30 -8.41 -32.80
N PHE A 81 -19.03 -8.88 -31.62
CA PHE A 81 -17.73 -9.40 -31.21
C PHE A 81 -17.88 -10.77 -30.56
N TYR A 82 -16.87 -11.65 -30.80
CA TYR A 82 -16.77 -12.94 -30.13
C TYR A 82 -16.06 -12.79 -28.80
N SER A 83 -16.67 -13.21 -27.69
CA SER A 83 -16.16 -12.94 -26.35
C SER A 83 -16.31 -14.12 -25.40
N CYS A 84 -15.40 -14.24 -24.44
CA CYS A 84 -15.56 -15.15 -23.31
C CYS A 84 -16.65 -14.67 -22.35
N GLU A 85 -17.19 -15.59 -21.57
CA GLU A 85 -18.22 -15.34 -20.54
C GLU A 85 -17.83 -14.19 -19.60
N VAL A 86 -16.57 -14.19 -19.13
CA VAL A 86 -16.08 -13.20 -18.16
C VAL A 86 -16.09 -11.80 -18.76
N CYS A 87 -15.51 -11.61 -19.96
CA CYS A 87 -15.50 -10.31 -20.62
C CYS A 87 -16.92 -9.83 -20.98
N ALA A 88 -17.78 -10.74 -21.44
CA ALA A 88 -19.18 -10.44 -21.73
C ALA A 88 -19.94 -9.96 -20.49
N SER A 89 -19.80 -10.67 -19.38
CA SER A 89 -20.44 -10.35 -18.12
C SER A 89 -19.91 -9.02 -17.53
N ARG A 90 -18.60 -8.79 -17.55
CA ARG A 90 -17.98 -7.57 -17.03
C ARG A 90 -18.36 -6.33 -17.83
N LYS A 91 -18.41 -6.47 -19.15
CA LYS A 91 -18.88 -5.39 -20.02
C LYS A 91 -20.35 -5.07 -19.78
N GLY A 92 -21.22 -6.06 -19.77
CA GLY A 92 -22.66 -5.83 -19.65
C GLY A 92 -23.13 -4.73 -20.61
N ASN A 93 -23.79 -3.72 -20.08
CA ASN A 93 -24.28 -2.54 -20.82
C ASN A 93 -23.38 -1.31 -20.75
N LYS A 94 -22.13 -1.45 -20.28
CA LYS A 94 -21.18 -0.34 -20.21
C LYS A 94 -20.71 0.05 -21.61
N PHE A 95 -20.79 1.34 -21.91
CA PHE A 95 -20.28 1.92 -23.14
C PHE A 95 -19.94 3.40 -22.92
N PRO A 96 -18.78 3.70 -22.31
CA PRO A 96 -18.38 5.06 -22.03
C PRO A 96 -18.05 5.83 -23.31
N LEU A 97 -18.47 7.08 -23.36
CA LEU A 97 -18.25 8.01 -24.46
C LEU A 97 -17.56 9.27 -23.96
N GLU A 98 -16.73 9.87 -24.80
CA GLU A 98 -16.16 11.20 -24.56
C GLU A 98 -17.13 12.31 -24.92
N SER A 99 -18.02 12.07 -25.89
CA SER A 99 -19.01 13.00 -26.41
C SER A 99 -20.42 12.51 -26.17
N SER A 100 -21.42 13.36 -26.47
CA SER A 100 -22.84 12.95 -26.42
C SER A 100 -23.16 11.89 -27.48
N PRO A 101 -24.15 11.00 -27.20
CA PRO A 101 -24.59 10.02 -28.17
C PRO A 101 -25.07 10.66 -29.48
N THR A 102 -24.81 9.98 -30.58
CA THR A 102 -25.28 10.42 -31.92
C THR A 102 -26.81 10.33 -32.04
N ASN A 103 -27.37 11.01 -33.03
CA ASN A 103 -28.81 10.98 -33.29
C ASN A 103 -29.33 9.55 -33.54
N PHE A 104 -30.51 9.26 -33.02
CA PHE A 104 -31.17 7.98 -33.19
C PHE A 104 -31.32 7.63 -34.69
N LEU A 105 -31.02 6.37 -35.08
CA LEU A 105 -30.98 5.85 -36.43
C LEU A 105 -29.90 6.44 -37.36
N ALA A 106 -28.86 7.08 -36.81
CA ALA A 106 -27.67 7.45 -37.59
C ALA A 106 -27.00 6.20 -38.20
N SER A 107 -26.33 6.35 -39.34
CA SER A 107 -25.53 5.27 -39.90
C SER A 107 -24.40 4.84 -38.93
N TYR A 108 -23.87 3.62 -39.09
CA TYR A 108 -22.79 3.14 -38.25
C TYR A 108 -21.55 4.06 -38.33
N GLU A 109 -21.19 4.49 -39.54
CA GLU A 109 -20.10 5.40 -39.82
C GLU A 109 -20.24 6.76 -39.13
N GLU A 110 -21.46 7.34 -39.18
CA GLU A 110 -21.79 8.59 -38.50
C GLU A 110 -21.70 8.42 -36.97
N THR A 111 -22.21 7.27 -36.47
CA THR A 111 -22.19 6.94 -35.05
C THR A 111 -20.75 6.83 -34.55
N VAL A 112 -19.89 6.08 -35.23
CA VAL A 112 -18.46 5.93 -34.84
C VAL A 112 -17.71 7.26 -34.88
N LYS A 113 -17.93 8.06 -35.94
CA LYS A 113 -17.27 9.34 -36.13
C LYS A 113 -17.61 10.37 -35.06
N ASN A 114 -18.85 10.39 -34.62
CA ASN A 114 -19.37 11.46 -33.74
C ASN A 114 -19.27 11.12 -32.25
N GLU A 115 -19.30 9.83 -31.86
CA GLU A 115 -19.43 9.41 -30.46
C GLU A 115 -18.12 9.32 -29.72
N ARG A 116 -16.97 9.20 -30.38
CA ARG A 116 -15.65 9.02 -29.73
C ARG A 116 -15.72 8.04 -28.56
N SER A 117 -15.93 6.74 -28.89
CA SER A 117 -15.96 5.68 -27.88
C SER A 117 -14.66 5.63 -27.07
N LEU A 118 -14.77 5.50 -25.75
CA LEU A 118 -13.67 5.28 -24.84
C LEU A 118 -13.31 3.79 -24.67
N LEU A 119 -13.95 2.88 -25.41
CA LEU A 119 -13.55 1.48 -25.50
C LEU A 119 -12.71 1.25 -26.76
N ILE A 120 -11.64 0.49 -26.62
CA ILE A 120 -10.81 0.04 -27.75
C ILE A 120 -11.66 -0.92 -28.59
N ASP A 121 -11.79 -0.61 -29.86
CA ASP A 121 -12.36 -1.52 -30.86
C ASP A 121 -11.22 -2.36 -31.46
N PRO A 122 -11.12 -3.67 -31.13
CA PRO A 122 -10.00 -4.51 -31.58
C PRO A 122 -9.95 -4.72 -33.10
N THR A 123 -10.96 -4.27 -33.85
CA THR A 123 -11.00 -4.38 -35.32
C THR A 123 -10.50 -3.13 -36.04
N SER A 124 -10.51 -1.98 -35.38
CA SER A 124 -10.17 -0.69 -35.99
C SER A 124 -9.08 0.08 -35.26
N ASP A 125 -8.97 -0.07 -33.94
CA ASP A 125 -7.96 0.60 -33.14
C ASP A 125 -6.65 -0.22 -33.08
N ASP A 126 -5.55 0.46 -32.82
CA ASP A 126 -4.26 -0.17 -32.52
C ASP A 126 -4.13 -0.28 -30.99
N PRO A 127 -4.29 -1.47 -30.39
CA PRO A 127 -4.23 -1.61 -28.93
C PRO A 127 -2.90 -1.16 -28.31
N GLU A 128 -1.79 -1.24 -29.04
CA GLU A 128 -0.46 -0.85 -28.54
C GLU A 128 -0.33 0.66 -28.28
N LYS A 129 -1.18 1.47 -28.91
CA LYS A 129 -1.26 2.91 -28.63
C LYS A 129 -2.00 3.24 -27.33
N HIS A 130 -2.78 2.30 -26.84
CA HIS A 130 -3.68 2.50 -25.71
C HIS A 130 -3.34 1.65 -24.49
N LEU A 131 -2.63 0.51 -24.69
CA LEU A 131 -2.32 -0.47 -23.67
C LEU A 131 -0.84 -0.78 -23.64
N PHE A 132 -0.27 -0.81 -22.46
CA PHE A 132 1.10 -1.24 -22.20
C PHE A 132 1.09 -2.55 -21.43
N PHE A 133 1.78 -3.57 -21.93
CA PHE A 133 1.90 -4.86 -21.28
C PHE A 133 3.26 -5.00 -20.61
N THR A 134 3.28 -5.54 -19.37
CA THR A 134 4.51 -5.89 -18.67
C THR A 134 4.92 -7.32 -18.98
N PRO A 135 6.22 -7.70 -18.82
CA PRO A 135 6.67 -9.09 -18.96
C PRO A 135 5.95 -10.06 -18.00
N TYR A 136 5.34 -9.51 -16.97
CA TYR A 136 4.64 -10.25 -15.91
C TYR A 136 3.14 -10.40 -16.17
N GLY A 137 2.69 -9.97 -17.36
CA GLY A 137 1.31 -10.12 -17.80
C GLY A 137 0.35 -9.02 -17.36
N ASP A 138 0.83 -8.03 -16.58
CA ASP A 138 0.01 -6.87 -16.22
C ASP A 138 -0.24 -6.00 -17.45
N VAL A 139 -1.39 -5.35 -17.47
CA VAL A 139 -1.73 -4.37 -18.49
C VAL A 139 -1.90 -3.00 -17.85
N ARG A 140 -1.37 -1.96 -18.49
CA ARG A 140 -1.47 -0.58 -18.04
C ARG A 140 -2.05 0.29 -19.14
N PRO A 141 -2.86 1.29 -18.81
CA PRO A 141 -3.38 2.21 -19.80
C PRO A 141 -2.26 3.20 -20.24
N LEU A 142 -2.21 3.49 -21.53
CA LEU A 142 -1.42 4.58 -22.10
C LEU A 142 -2.30 5.81 -22.41
N THR A 143 -3.62 5.60 -22.51
CA THR A 143 -4.61 6.63 -22.84
C THR A 143 -5.88 6.42 -22.03
N ARG A 144 -6.76 7.44 -21.98
CA ARG A 144 -8.09 7.33 -21.38
C ARG A 144 -8.90 6.17 -21.98
N LYS A 145 -8.81 5.98 -23.31
CA LYS A 145 -9.45 4.85 -23.99
C LYS A 145 -8.93 3.50 -23.51
N GLY A 146 -7.62 3.38 -23.28
CA GLY A 146 -7.02 2.20 -22.67
C GLY A 146 -7.50 1.97 -21.24
N HIS A 147 -7.58 3.03 -20.43
CA HIS A 147 -8.06 2.97 -19.06
C HIS A 147 -9.52 2.45 -18.97
N GLU A 148 -10.43 3.08 -19.70
CA GLU A 148 -11.85 2.67 -19.71
C GLU A 148 -12.02 1.23 -20.23
N THR A 149 -11.19 0.80 -21.18
CA THR A 149 -11.21 -0.57 -21.70
C THR A 149 -10.75 -1.57 -20.63
N ILE A 150 -9.67 -1.29 -19.91
CA ILE A 150 -9.18 -2.16 -18.81
C ILE A 150 -10.27 -2.30 -17.75
N LEU A 151 -10.86 -1.19 -17.29
CA LEU A 151 -11.94 -1.19 -16.30
C LEU A 151 -13.18 -1.94 -16.75
N THR A 152 -13.61 -1.70 -18.00
CA THR A 152 -14.86 -2.29 -18.52
C THR A 152 -14.78 -3.80 -18.64
N PHE A 153 -13.65 -4.33 -19.13
CA PHE A 153 -13.47 -5.75 -19.38
C PHE A 153 -12.69 -6.47 -18.27
N ASP A 154 -12.25 -5.75 -17.23
CA ASP A 154 -11.43 -6.30 -16.15
C ASP A 154 -10.18 -7.00 -16.71
N LEU A 155 -9.47 -6.30 -17.62
CA LEU A 155 -8.35 -6.89 -18.37
C LEU A 155 -7.12 -7.14 -17.50
N ASP A 156 -7.05 -6.58 -16.32
CA ASP A 156 -5.95 -6.72 -15.37
C ASP A 156 -6.21 -7.78 -14.29
N ARG A 157 -7.33 -8.54 -14.35
CA ARG A 157 -7.64 -9.63 -13.41
C ARG A 157 -6.51 -10.66 -13.31
N SER A 158 -6.29 -11.19 -12.10
CA SER A 158 -5.14 -12.02 -11.74
C SER A 158 -4.94 -13.25 -12.63
N GLU A 159 -6.01 -13.96 -12.93
CA GLU A 159 -5.98 -15.16 -13.78
C GLU A 159 -5.52 -14.85 -15.19
N LEU A 160 -5.99 -13.72 -15.73
CA LEU A 160 -5.61 -13.27 -17.07
C LEU A 160 -4.16 -12.77 -17.10
N ALA A 161 -3.73 -12.04 -16.07
CA ALA A 161 -2.34 -11.60 -15.95
C ALA A 161 -1.38 -12.80 -15.82
N ALA A 162 -1.72 -13.80 -15.02
CA ALA A 162 -0.93 -15.03 -14.91
C ALA A 162 -0.84 -15.81 -16.24
N SER A 163 -1.96 -15.91 -16.97
CA SER A 163 -2.00 -16.55 -18.28
C SER A 163 -1.14 -15.81 -19.32
N ARG A 164 -1.23 -14.47 -19.38
CA ARG A 164 -0.36 -13.64 -20.25
C ARG A 164 1.10 -13.77 -19.87
N SER A 165 1.42 -13.70 -18.56
CA SER A 165 2.78 -13.85 -18.07
C SER A 165 3.40 -15.15 -18.56
N LYS A 166 2.67 -16.26 -18.41
CA LYS A 166 3.14 -17.57 -18.90
C LYS A 166 3.45 -17.54 -20.40
N CYS A 167 2.53 -17.02 -21.24
CA CYS A 167 2.75 -16.94 -22.69
C CYS A 167 3.97 -16.06 -23.03
N ILE A 168 4.14 -14.92 -22.34
CA ILE A 168 5.26 -14.01 -22.57
C ILE A 168 6.57 -14.68 -22.16
N GLN A 169 6.65 -15.27 -20.97
CA GLN A 169 7.85 -15.94 -20.47
C GLN A 169 8.24 -17.14 -21.34
N ASP A 170 7.27 -17.93 -21.79
CA ASP A 170 7.52 -19.05 -22.72
C ASP A 170 8.16 -18.58 -24.04
N VAL A 171 7.73 -17.42 -24.54
CA VAL A 171 8.30 -16.86 -25.79
C VAL A 171 9.68 -16.23 -25.54
N LEU A 172 9.88 -15.51 -24.44
CA LEU A 172 11.19 -14.97 -24.09
C LEU A 172 12.21 -16.09 -23.85
N MET A 173 11.79 -17.19 -23.22
CA MET A 173 12.61 -18.39 -23.03
C MET A 173 12.98 -19.04 -24.39
N ALA A 174 11.99 -19.21 -25.29
CA ALA A 174 12.22 -19.74 -26.62
C ALA A 174 13.20 -18.87 -27.43
N LEU A 175 13.13 -17.53 -27.29
CA LEU A 175 14.09 -16.59 -27.85
C LEU A 175 15.50 -16.79 -27.28
N ARG A 176 15.66 -16.90 -25.98
CA ARG A 176 16.94 -17.15 -25.32
C ARG A 176 17.56 -18.48 -25.77
N MET A 177 16.74 -19.52 -25.89
CA MET A 177 17.16 -20.86 -26.32
C MET A 177 17.31 -21.00 -27.82
N ARG A 178 16.98 -19.99 -28.62
CA ARG A 178 17.00 -20.04 -30.11
C ARG A 178 16.08 -21.14 -30.66
N ALA A 179 14.99 -21.45 -29.99
CA ALA A 179 14.04 -22.50 -30.39
C ALA A 179 13.05 -21.93 -31.44
N ILE A 180 13.47 -21.82 -32.69
CA ILE A 180 12.69 -21.23 -33.78
C ILE A 180 11.30 -21.88 -33.97
N PRO A 181 11.16 -23.22 -33.99
CA PRO A 181 9.85 -23.86 -34.17
C PRO A 181 8.86 -23.52 -33.05
N ASP A 182 9.35 -23.36 -31.82
CA ASP A 182 8.53 -22.98 -30.68
C ASP A 182 8.08 -21.51 -30.81
N LEU A 183 8.91 -20.62 -31.28
CA LEU A 183 8.58 -19.24 -31.58
C LEU A 183 7.46 -19.13 -32.62
N GLU A 184 7.58 -19.87 -33.72
CA GLU A 184 6.55 -19.90 -34.78
C GLU A 184 5.19 -20.25 -34.18
N SER A 185 5.09 -21.38 -33.48
CA SER A 185 3.82 -21.86 -32.91
C SER A 185 3.17 -20.90 -31.93
N LYS A 186 3.95 -20.13 -31.17
CA LYS A 186 3.48 -19.22 -30.10
C LYS A 186 3.20 -17.80 -30.57
N LEU A 187 3.62 -17.42 -31.77
CA LEU A 187 3.50 -16.05 -32.31
C LEU A 187 2.45 -15.89 -33.41
N TYR A 188 1.91 -16.97 -33.93
CA TYR A 188 0.84 -16.88 -34.93
C TYR A 188 -0.46 -16.34 -34.33
N SER A 189 -1.32 -15.82 -35.20
CA SER A 189 -2.55 -15.08 -34.82
C SER A 189 -3.55 -15.90 -33.98
N HIS A 190 -3.49 -17.23 -34.01
CA HIS A 190 -4.34 -18.12 -33.20
C HIS A 190 -3.79 -18.36 -31.78
N ALA A 191 -2.54 -18.00 -31.49
CA ALA A 191 -1.98 -18.19 -30.15
C ALA A 191 -2.68 -17.29 -29.11
N PRO A 192 -2.88 -17.76 -27.86
CA PRO A 192 -3.46 -16.93 -26.81
C PRO A 192 -2.55 -15.74 -26.49
N HIS A 193 -3.18 -14.62 -26.15
CA HIS A 193 -2.49 -13.39 -25.74
C HIS A 193 -1.40 -12.87 -26.69
N VAL A 194 -1.53 -13.18 -27.98
CA VAL A 194 -0.49 -12.86 -29.00
C VAL A 194 -0.26 -11.36 -29.12
N GLY A 195 -1.27 -10.53 -28.90
CA GLY A 195 -1.14 -9.07 -28.90
C GLY A 195 -0.20 -8.59 -27.80
N ALA A 196 -0.37 -9.07 -26.57
CA ALA A 196 0.51 -8.77 -25.45
C ALA A 196 1.95 -9.26 -25.70
N VAL A 197 2.12 -10.48 -26.20
CA VAL A 197 3.43 -11.06 -26.55
C VAL A 197 4.14 -10.24 -27.62
N ARG A 198 3.43 -9.85 -28.69
CA ARG A 198 4.00 -9.02 -29.78
C ARG A 198 4.41 -7.64 -29.28
N SER A 199 3.65 -7.03 -28.40
CA SER A 199 3.99 -5.74 -27.79
C SER A 199 5.32 -5.83 -27.02
N ILE A 200 5.54 -6.87 -26.22
CA ILE A 200 6.82 -7.12 -25.54
C ILE A 200 7.96 -7.33 -26.56
N LEU A 201 7.75 -8.17 -27.57
CA LEU A 201 8.77 -8.47 -28.57
C LEU A 201 9.17 -7.25 -29.40
N ARG A 202 8.26 -6.33 -29.70
CA ARG A 202 8.60 -5.06 -30.35
C ARG A 202 9.53 -4.21 -29.51
N ARG A 203 9.36 -4.20 -28.20
CA ARG A 203 10.28 -3.51 -27.30
C ARG A 203 11.65 -4.19 -27.25
N VAL A 204 11.69 -5.51 -27.15
CA VAL A 204 12.94 -6.29 -27.25
C VAL A 204 13.67 -5.98 -28.54
N THR A 205 12.97 -6.02 -29.69
CA THR A 205 13.58 -5.77 -31.02
C THR A 205 13.95 -4.31 -31.23
N GLY A 206 13.20 -3.37 -30.64
CA GLY A 206 13.51 -1.95 -30.65
C GLY A 206 14.83 -1.62 -29.92
N ALA A 207 15.08 -2.28 -28.79
CA ALA A 207 16.32 -2.17 -28.04
C ALA A 207 17.47 -2.92 -28.71
N TRP A 208 17.24 -4.13 -29.25
CA TRP A 208 18.22 -4.95 -29.94
C TRP A 208 18.71 -4.35 -31.28
N ARG A 209 17.83 -3.72 -32.08
CA ARG A 209 18.09 -3.08 -33.37
C ARG A 209 18.92 -3.98 -34.33
N PRO A 210 18.35 -5.07 -34.87
CA PRO A 210 19.08 -5.96 -35.76
C PRO A 210 19.55 -5.24 -37.04
N ARG A 211 20.77 -5.52 -37.48
CA ARG A 211 21.38 -4.84 -38.63
C ARG A 211 20.62 -5.09 -39.93
N GLY A 212 20.51 -4.06 -40.76
CA GLY A 212 19.92 -4.16 -42.10
C GLY A 212 18.41 -4.10 -42.19
N ARG A 213 17.68 -3.93 -41.07
CA ARG A 213 16.22 -3.82 -41.06
C ARG A 213 15.79 -2.61 -40.24
N SER A 214 15.25 -1.61 -40.90
CA SER A 214 14.70 -0.40 -40.26
C SER A 214 13.35 -0.66 -39.56
N SER A 215 12.61 -1.69 -39.96
CA SER A 215 11.43 -2.20 -39.26
C SER A 215 11.16 -3.66 -39.61
N LEU A 216 10.64 -4.43 -38.66
CA LEU A 216 10.28 -5.84 -38.85
C LEU A 216 8.86 -6.03 -39.39
N GLY A 217 8.16 -4.96 -39.79
CA GLY A 217 6.77 -5.01 -40.26
C GLY A 217 5.73 -5.10 -39.15
N ASN A 218 4.47 -5.38 -39.49
CA ASN A 218 3.35 -5.53 -38.57
C ASN A 218 2.72 -6.92 -38.72
N GLY A 219 1.95 -7.34 -37.68
CA GLY A 219 1.20 -8.60 -37.71
C GLY A 219 2.09 -9.84 -37.92
N GLU A 220 1.78 -10.67 -38.92
CA GLU A 220 2.51 -11.88 -39.23
C GLU A 220 3.87 -11.58 -39.91
N ALA A 221 3.98 -10.48 -40.67
CA ALA A 221 5.25 -10.02 -41.23
C ALA A 221 6.27 -9.67 -40.13
N PHE A 222 5.83 -9.18 -38.97
CA PHE A 222 6.70 -8.95 -37.83
C PHE A 222 7.28 -10.26 -37.29
N VAL A 223 6.44 -11.30 -37.16
CA VAL A 223 6.86 -12.62 -36.67
C VAL A 223 7.92 -13.22 -37.62
N GLN A 224 7.65 -13.24 -38.91
CA GLN A 224 8.60 -13.76 -39.90
C GLN A 224 9.90 -12.94 -39.91
N GLY A 225 9.80 -11.62 -39.84
CA GLY A 225 10.96 -10.73 -39.76
C GLY A 225 11.82 -10.95 -38.52
N LEU A 226 11.22 -11.25 -37.37
CA LEU A 226 11.92 -11.60 -36.12
C LEU A 226 12.66 -12.94 -36.25
N ILE A 227 11.98 -13.96 -36.77
CA ILE A 227 12.55 -15.29 -37.00
C ILE A 227 13.74 -15.22 -37.91
N ASP A 228 13.61 -14.54 -39.05
CA ASP A 228 14.70 -14.34 -40.03
C ASP A 228 15.88 -13.57 -39.41
N ALA A 229 15.57 -12.54 -38.59
CA ALA A 229 16.61 -11.76 -37.93
C ALA A 229 17.39 -12.59 -36.90
N CYS A 230 16.68 -13.44 -36.10
CA CYS A 230 17.33 -14.35 -35.17
C CYS A 230 18.20 -15.41 -35.88
N GLY A 231 17.74 -15.93 -37.03
CA GLY A 231 18.46 -16.91 -37.80
C GLY A 231 19.73 -16.35 -38.50
N ALA A 232 19.75 -15.06 -38.84
CA ALA A 232 20.86 -14.38 -39.48
C ALA A 232 21.80 -13.63 -38.50
N ALA A 233 21.49 -13.61 -37.21
CA ALA A 233 22.22 -12.81 -36.22
C ALA A 233 23.60 -13.37 -35.90
N THR A 234 24.58 -12.48 -35.78
CA THR A 234 25.93 -12.79 -35.29
C THR A 234 25.93 -13.01 -33.78
N ASN A 235 26.99 -13.65 -33.25
CA ASN A 235 27.12 -13.87 -31.80
C ASN A 235 27.04 -12.57 -31.00
N ASP A 236 27.61 -11.49 -31.48
CA ASP A 236 27.56 -10.16 -30.86
C ASP A 236 26.15 -9.57 -30.85
N GLU A 237 25.37 -9.80 -31.91
CA GLU A 237 23.96 -9.42 -32.00
C GLU A 237 23.08 -10.27 -31.08
N LEU A 238 23.38 -11.55 -30.93
CA LEU A 238 22.70 -12.43 -30.01
C LEU A 238 22.96 -12.04 -28.55
N GLN A 239 24.18 -11.65 -28.18
CA GLN A 239 24.46 -11.10 -26.84
C GLN A 239 23.67 -9.81 -26.55
N ARG A 240 23.53 -8.93 -27.54
CA ARG A 240 22.71 -7.73 -27.42
C ARG A 240 21.22 -8.06 -27.30
N LEU A 241 20.74 -9.09 -27.98
CA LEU A 241 19.37 -9.58 -27.80
C LEU A 241 19.13 -10.09 -26.39
N ASP A 242 20.05 -10.88 -25.85
CA ASP A 242 19.96 -11.39 -24.47
C ASP A 242 19.98 -10.24 -23.45
N ALA A 243 20.83 -9.24 -23.65
CA ALA A 243 20.85 -8.03 -22.81
C ALA A 243 19.52 -7.24 -22.90
N SER A 244 18.93 -7.12 -24.09
CA SER A 244 17.64 -6.46 -24.29
C SER A 244 16.49 -7.22 -23.62
N ILE A 245 16.52 -8.55 -23.65
CA ILE A 245 15.55 -9.38 -22.93
C ILE A 245 15.69 -9.20 -21.42
N GLU A 246 16.92 -9.15 -20.90
CA GLU A 246 17.18 -8.92 -19.48
C GLU A 246 16.74 -7.53 -19.01
N GLU A 247 16.95 -6.50 -19.82
CA GLU A 247 16.51 -5.12 -19.52
C GLU A 247 14.99 -5.05 -19.40
N ILE A 248 14.28 -5.68 -20.33
CA ILE A 248 12.80 -5.73 -20.29
C ILE A 248 12.32 -6.58 -19.12
N ASP A 249 12.97 -7.71 -18.84
CA ASP A 249 12.63 -8.60 -17.73
C ASP A 249 12.85 -7.92 -16.35
N ARG A 250 13.82 -7.00 -16.25
CA ARG A 250 14.00 -6.15 -15.05
C ARG A 250 12.92 -5.10 -14.87
N GLY A 251 12.11 -4.83 -15.89
CA GLY A 251 11.07 -3.80 -15.85
C GLY A 251 11.59 -2.37 -15.98
N ASP A 252 12.84 -2.17 -16.38
CA ASP A 252 13.50 -0.85 -16.50
C ASP A 252 12.98 -0.01 -17.68
N SER A 253 12.28 -0.62 -18.63
CA SER A 253 11.63 0.09 -19.73
C SER A 253 10.27 0.64 -19.30
N ASN A 254 10.27 1.77 -18.62
CA ASN A 254 9.06 2.59 -18.51
C ASN A 254 8.75 3.16 -19.90
N PRO A 255 7.51 3.13 -20.37
CA PRO A 255 7.16 3.86 -21.58
C PRO A 255 7.50 5.33 -21.34
N GLU A 256 8.30 5.93 -22.23
CA GLU A 256 8.25 7.38 -22.37
C GLU A 256 6.80 7.66 -22.74
N PHE A 257 6.05 8.23 -21.83
CA PHE A 257 4.68 8.65 -22.09
C PHE A 257 4.74 9.59 -23.28
N TYR A 258 4.08 9.26 -24.36
CA TYR A 258 3.82 10.19 -25.44
C TYR A 258 3.08 11.36 -24.81
N GLN A 259 3.80 12.44 -24.59
CA GLN A 259 3.25 13.74 -24.25
C GLN A 259 2.57 14.27 -25.52
N ASP A 260 1.35 13.87 -25.75
CA ASP A 260 0.43 14.69 -26.52
C ASP A 260 0.03 15.85 -25.59
N ASN A 261 0.55 17.03 -25.87
CA ASN A 261 0.53 18.20 -24.98
C ASN A 261 -0.88 18.77 -24.71
N ASP A 262 -1.93 18.18 -25.26
CA ASP A 262 -3.30 18.69 -25.17
C ASP A 262 -4.28 17.79 -24.37
N ASP A 263 -3.80 16.69 -23.78
CA ASP A 263 -4.69 15.80 -23.02
C ASP A 263 -4.25 15.71 -21.54
N PRO A 264 -5.06 16.16 -20.58
CA PRO A 264 -4.73 16.11 -19.14
C PRO A 264 -4.70 14.71 -18.56
N ILE A 265 -4.33 13.71 -19.36
CA ILE A 265 -4.40 12.26 -19.07
C ILE A 265 -3.38 11.82 -18.03
N VAL A 266 -2.32 12.57 -17.77
CA VAL A 266 -1.32 12.23 -16.74
C VAL A 266 -1.95 12.12 -15.34
N GLU A 267 -3.09 12.73 -15.13
CA GLU A 267 -3.86 12.68 -13.87
C GLU A 267 -4.78 11.45 -13.75
N TYR A 268 -5.15 10.81 -14.87
CA TYR A 268 -6.12 9.71 -14.92
C TYR A 268 -5.51 8.30 -15.02
N ILE A 269 -4.20 8.16 -15.23
CA ILE A 269 -3.54 6.84 -15.24
C ILE A 269 -3.23 6.43 -13.79
N ARG A 270 -4.26 6.35 -12.95
CA ARG A 270 -4.16 5.66 -11.67
C ARG A 270 -4.55 4.21 -11.88
N GLU A 271 -3.70 3.33 -11.40
CA GLU A 271 -3.99 1.90 -11.40
C GLU A 271 -5.34 1.67 -10.74
N PRO A 272 -6.27 0.91 -11.36
CA PRO A 272 -7.47 0.45 -10.66
C PRO A 272 -7.00 -0.46 -9.53
N GLU A 273 -6.90 0.10 -8.37
CA GLU A 273 -6.48 -0.62 -7.19
C GLU A 273 -7.69 -1.39 -6.64
N TRP A 274 -7.50 -2.65 -6.34
CA TRP A 274 -8.43 -3.68 -5.87
C TRP A 274 -8.91 -3.46 -4.42
N HIS A 275 -9.06 -2.22 -3.97
CA HIS A 275 -8.99 -1.78 -2.60
C HIS A 275 -10.19 -2.07 -1.72
N HIS A 276 -11.31 -2.47 -2.31
CA HIS A 276 -12.54 -2.45 -1.53
C HIS A 276 -12.89 -3.75 -0.82
N GLN A 277 -12.05 -4.80 -0.89
CA GLN A 277 -12.45 -6.14 -0.42
C GLN A 277 -11.52 -6.85 0.56
N ALA A 278 -10.29 -6.43 0.76
CA ALA A 278 -9.36 -7.16 1.62
C ALA A 278 -9.61 -6.93 3.13
N GLY A 279 -10.02 -5.73 3.50
CA GLY A 279 -10.15 -5.36 4.91
C GLY A 279 -8.79 -5.13 5.60
N GLU A 280 -8.81 -5.10 6.93
CA GLU A 280 -7.62 -4.94 7.75
C GLU A 280 -6.86 -6.27 7.89
N ILE A 281 -5.53 -6.18 8.02
CA ILE A 281 -4.68 -7.33 8.33
C ILE A 281 -5.07 -7.90 9.69
N ALA A 282 -5.31 -9.20 9.73
CA ALA A 282 -5.64 -9.96 10.93
C ALA A 282 -4.46 -10.73 11.49
N THR A 283 -3.69 -11.42 10.64
CA THR A 283 -2.52 -12.19 11.07
C THR A 283 -1.35 -11.96 10.14
N VAL A 284 -0.16 -12.02 10.69
CA VAL A 284 1.11 -11.96 9.97
C VAL A 284 1.97 -13.15 10.38
N ARG A 285 2.57 -13.84 9.41
CA ARG A 285 3.57 -14.90 9.61
C ARG A 285 4.79 -14.60 8.76
N ILE A 286 5.94 -14.63 9.35
CA ILE A 286 7.23 -14.31 8.70
C ILE A 286 8.21 -15.42 9.04
N SER A 287 8.82 -16.04 8.04
CA SER A 287 9.84 -17.07 8.23
C SER A 287 11.08 -16.76 7.39
N ASN A 288 12.24 -16.93 7.97
CA ASN A 288 13.58 -16.75 7.35
C ASN A 288 13.83 -15.37 6.73
N PHE A 289 13.35 -14.30 7.37
CA PHE A 289 13.44 -12.94 6.85
C PHE A 289 14.40 -12.08 7.67
N LYS A 290 15.55 -11.71 7.11
CA LYS A 290 16.62 -10.94 7.78
C LYS A 290 17.02 -11.55 9.13
N ALA A 291 16.72 -10.85 10.23
CA ALA A 291 17.02 -11.32 11.59
C ALA A 291 15.92 -12.22 12.18
N ILE A 292 14.83 -12.45 11.43
CA ILE A 292 13.65 -13.18 11.89
C ILE A 292 13.72 -14.61 11.35
N GLU A 293 13.85 -15.61 12.23
CA GLU A 293 13.75 -17.03 11.87
C GLU A 293 12.28 -17.42 11.66
N ASP A 294 11.45 -17.19 12.67
CA ASP A 294 10.01 -17.41 12.63
C ASP A 294 9.30 -16.44 13.57
N LEU A 295 8.31 -15.72 13.06
CA LEU A 295 7.52 -14.76 13.81
C LEU A 295 6.07 -14.82 13.36
N SER A 296 5.16 -15.02 14.30
CA SER A 296 3.72 -15.00 14.04
C SER A 296 3.03 -14.13 15.07
N PHE A 297 2.13 -13.27 14.63
CA PHE A 297 1.32 -12.43 15.51
C PHE A 297 -0.02 -12.08 14.88
N THR A 298 -0.95 -11.65 15.73
CA THR A 298 -2.30 -11.22 15.34
C THR A 298 -2.49 -9.74 15.61
N LEU A 299 -3.26 -9.07 14.75
CA LEU A 299 -3.65 -7.68 14.92
C LEU A 299 -5.10 -7.62 15.40
N PRO A 300 -5.44 -6.63 16.24
CA PRO A 300 -6.83 -6.46 16.67
C PRO A 300 -7.75 -6.13 15.48
N GLY A 301 -8.95 -6.69 15.49
CA GLY A 301 -10.00 -6.34 14.55
C GLY A 301 -10.76 -5.08 14.97
N ARG A 302 -11.59 -4.54 14.08
CA ARG A 302 -12.46 -3.40 14.41
C ARG A 302 -13.33 -3.70 15.60
N ARG A 303 -13.41 -2.74 16.47
CA ARG A 303 -14.26 -2.79 17.68
C ARG A 303 -15.57 -2.08 17.39
N THR A 304 -16.65 -2.62 17.89
CA THR A 304 -18.00 -2.04 17.73
C THR A 304 -18.22 -0.78 18.56
N ASP A 305 -17.45 -0.63 19.65
CA ASP A 305 -17.50 0.47 20.59
C ASP A 305 -16.63 1.68 20.20
N LYS A 306 -15.84 1.57 19.10
CA LYS A 306 -14.94 2.63 18.65
C LYS A 306 -15.03 2.85 17.16
N ALA A 307 -14.98 4.13 16.79
CA ALA A 307 -14.83 4.52 15.39
C ALA A 307 -13.37 4.33 14.95
N GLY A 308 -13.18 3.79 13.73
CA GLY A 308 -11.89 3.69 13.09
C GLY A 308 -11.27 2.30 13.09
N THR A 309 -10.21 2.18 12.30
CA THR A 309 -9.43 0.96 12.13
C THR A 309 -8.35 0.86 13.22
N PRO A 310 -8.16 -0.30 13.86
CA PRO A 310 -7.08 -0.50 14.80
C PRO A 310 -5.72 -0.30 14.14
N ALA A 311 -4.79 0.32 14.87
CA ALA A 311 -3.40 0.44 14.48
C ALA A 311 -2.54 -0.64 15.15
N LEU A 312 -1.31 -0.81 14.70
CA LEU A 312 -0.30 -1.59 15.41
C LEU A 312 0.97 -0.76 15.56
N MET A 313 1.43 -0.63 16.80
CA MET A 313 2.70 0.00 17.12
C MET A 313 3.70 -1.05 17.58
N ILE A 314 4.83 -1.15 16.88
CA ILE A 314 5.87 -2.14 17.14
C ILE A 314 7.02 -1.48 17.85
N LEU A 315 7.30 -1.95 19.06
CA LEU A 315 8.41 -1.55 19.91
C LEU A 315 9.49 -2.61 19.94
N GLY A 316 10.63 -2.29 20.51
CA GLY A 316 11.74 -3.20 20.79
C GLY A 316 13.08 -2.51 20.67
N GLU A 317 14.10 -3.13 21.17
CA GLU A 317 15.48 -2.64 21.08
C GLU A 317 15.97 -2.53 19.62
N ASN A 318 17.12 -1.89 19.43
CA ASN A 318 17.74 -1.85 18.11
C ASN A 318 18.07 -3.27 17.63
N SER A 319 17.91 -3.51 16.33
CA SER A 319 18.15 -4.80 15.70
C SER A 319 17.17 -5.94 16.09
N THR A 320 16.05 -5.65 16.77
CA THR A 320 15.00 -6.66 17.03
C THR A 320 14.08 -6.93 15.83
N GLY A 321 14.39 -6.38 14.66
CA GLY A 321 13.66 -6.70 13.44
C GLY A 321 12.40 -5.87 13.15
N LYS A 322 12.15 -4.76 13.86
CA LYS A 322 10.99 -3.88 13.64
C LYS A 322 10.81 -3.45 12.18
N SER A 323 11.84 -2.83 11.59
CA SER A 323 11.84 -2.44 10.16
C SER A 323 11.74 -3.66 9.23
N SER A 324 12.24 -4.83 9.68
CA SER A 324 12.12 -6.08 8.92
C SER A 324 10.68 -6.57 8.86
N VAL A 325 9.92 -6.43 9.94
CA VAL A 325 8.48 -6.75 9.96
C VAL A 325 7.72 -5.87 8.97
N LEU A 326 7.97 -4.54 8.98
CA LEU A 326 7.32 -3.64 8.01
C LEU A 326 7.68 -4.00 6.57
N ALA A 327 8.96 -4.28 6.30
CA ALA A 327 9.42 -4.68 4.97
C ALA A 327 8.78 -6.00 4.51
N ALA A 328 8.66 -6.99 5.41
CA ALA A 328 8.01 -8.27 5.12
C ALA A 328 6.52 -8.09 4.79
N ILE A 329 5.78 -7.33 5.59
CA ILE A 329 4.37 -7.00 5.35
C ILE A 329 4.22 -6.26 4.00
N ALA A 330 5.08 -5.29 3.71
CA ALA A 330 5.05 -4.55 2.46
C ALA A 330 5.18 -5.47 1.25
N LEU A 331 6.16 -6.40 1.25
CA LEU A 331 6.39 -7.34 0.14
C LEU A 331 5.21 -8.28 -0.10
N ALA A 332 4.62 -8.83 0.97
CA ALA A 332 3.45 -9.69 0.85
C ALA A 332 2.23 -8.91 0.34
N ALA A 333 2.05 -7.67 0.80
CA ALA A 333 0.89 -6.86 0.47
C ALA A 333 0.92 -6.26 -0.96
N ILE A 334 2.10 -5.93 -1.51
CA ILE A 334 2.22 -5.38 -2.88
C ILE A 334 2.15 -6.44 -3.98
N GLY A 335 2.28 -7.72 -3.64
CA GLY A 335 2.21 -8.84 -4.57
C GLY A 335 3.50 -9.10 -5.35
N ALA A 336 3.63 -10.33 -5.89
CA ALA A 336 4.85 -10.81 -6.54
C ALA A 336 5.25 -10.00 -7.78
N GLY A 337 4.28 -9.53 -8.58
CA GLY A 337 4.53 -8.69 -9.76
C GLY A 337 5.28 -7.41 -9.42
N GLU A 338 4.80 -6.68 -8.41
CA GLU A 338 5.44 -5.45 -7.95
C GLU A 338 6.75 -5.70 -7.19
N THR A 339 6.82 -6.81 -6.42
CA THR A 339 8.02 -7.19 -5.68
C THR A 339 9.22 -7.44 -6.62
N ARG A 340 9.01 -7.92 -7.84
CA ARG A 340 10.07 -8.09 -8.83
C ARG A 340 10.79 -6.79 -9.19
N LYS A 341 10.12 -5.64 -9.12
CA LYS A 341 10.75 -4.33 -9.29
C LYS A 341 11.73 -3.98 -8.16
N LEU A 342 11.60 -4.65 -7.03
CA LEU A 342 12.49 -4.54 -5.87
C LEU A 342 13.58 -5.62 -5.83
N LYS A 343 13.76 -6.39 -6.91
CA LYS A 343 14.67 -7.55 -7.00
C LYS A 343 16.07 -7.26 -6.45
N LYS A 344 16.65 -6.10 -6.74
CA LYS A 344 18.00 -5.73 -6.25
C LYS A 344 18.15 -5.73 -4.73
N TYR A 345 17.05 -5.63 -3.97
CA TYR A 345 17.06 -5.63 -2.51
C TYR A 345 16.77 -7.01 -1.91
N LEU A 346 16.17 -7.94 -2.68
CA LEU A 346 15.70 -9.24 -2.18
C LEU A 346 16.81 -10.13 -1.61
N PRO A 347 18.01 -10.23 -2.21
CA PRO A 347 19.10 -11.06 -1.66
C PRO A 347 19.53 -10.67 -0.24
N ALA A 348 19.40 -9.39 0.11
CA ALA A 348 19.72 -8.87 1.45
C ALA A 348 18.62 -9.13 2.48
N LEU A 349 17.45 -9.66 2.06
CA LEU A 349 16.32 -9.93 2.93
C LEU A 349 16.33 -11.37 3.49
N ILE A 350 17.14 -12.25 2.92
CA ILE A 350 17.23 -13.64 3.37
C ILE A 350 17.89 -13.69 4.75
N HIS A 351 17.36 -14.51 5.63
CA HIS A 351 17.98 -14.77 6.92
C HIS A 351 19.37 -15.39 6.71
N SER A 352 20.39 -14.82 7.36
CA SER A 352 21.74 -15.34 7.30
C SER A 352 22.13 -15.89 8.67
N PRO A 353 22.23 -17.21 8.83
CA PRO A 353 22.63 -17.81 10.10
C PRO A 353 24.09 -17.54 10.50
N ALA A 354 24.88 -16.89 9.65
CA ALA A 354 26.29 -16.53 9.92
C ALA A 354 26.48 -15.64 11.17
N LEU A 355 25.40 -15.13 11.77
CA LEU A 355 25.43 -14.44 13.07
C LEU A 355 25.06 -15.36 14.26
N THR A 356 24.60 -16.59 14.01
CA THR A 356 24.19 -17.55 15.03
C THR A 356 24.68 -18.95 14.70
N ARG A 357 25.93 -19.30 15.02
CA ARG A 357 26.57 -20.63 14.94
C ARG A 357 26.71 -21.25 13.54
N PHE A 358 27.94 -21.58 13.23
CA PHE A 358 28.40 -22.46 12.15
C PHE A 358 27.67 -23.78 12.19
N ASP A 359 27.09 -24.14 11.10
CA ASP A 359 26.86 -25.40 10.42
C ASP A 359 25.43 -25.49 9.88
N GLN A 360 25.38 -25.72 8.57
CA GLN A 360 24.22 -25.94 7.70
C GLN A 360 23.52 -24.68 7.21
N LEU A 361 24.05 -24.17 6.09
CA LEU A 361 23.30 -23.36 5.12
C LEU A 361 22.26 -24.29 4.44
N ASP A 362 21.19 -24.60 5.13
CA ASP A 362 20.01 -25.11 4.43
C ASP A 362 19.45 -23.98 3.57
N ASP A 363 19.11 -24.29 2.32
CA ASP A 363 18.40 -23.44 1.37
C ASP A 363 17.00 -23.11 1.91
N THR A 364 16.96 -22.23 2.90
CA THR A 364 15.70 -21.85 3.54
C THR A 364 15.06 -20.71 2.77
N ASP A 365 13.90 -21.01 2.20
CA ASP A 365 13.09 -20.03 1.52
C ASP A 365 12.57 -18.99 2.50
N VAL A 366 12.61 -17.72 2.09
CA VAL A 366 11.88 -16.66 2.77
C VAL A 366 10.41 -16.84 2.51
N SER A 367 9.59 -16.81 3.54
CA SER A 367 8.14 -16.78 3.37
C SER A 367 7.46 -15.77 4.28
N VAL A 368 6.47 -15.06 3.73
CA VAL A 368 5.63 -14.11 4.45
C VAL A 368 4.19 -14.35 4.05
N GLY A 369 3.32 -14.55 5.04
CA GLY A 369 1.89 -14.70 4.85
C GLY A 369 1.12 -13.68 5.67
N ILE A 370 0.13 -13.03 5.06
CA ILE A 370 -0.83 -12.16 5.74
C ILE A 370 -2.25 -12.63 5.49
N SER A 371 -3.11 -12.56 6.49
CA SER A 371 -4.55 -12.77 6.35
C SER A 371 -5.32 -11.51 6.76
N PHE A 372 -6.57 -11.40 6.33
CA PHE A 372 -7.42 -10.23 6.58
C PHE A 372 -8.65 -10.61 7.37
N HIS A 373 -9.18 -9.66 8.19
CA HIS A 373 -10.35 -9.89 9.03
C HIS A 373 -11.64 -10.14 8.26
N LEU A 374 -11.84 -9.46 7.12
CA LEU A 374 -13.11 -9.47 6.39
C LEU A 374 -13.14 -10.42 5.19
N SER A 375 -11.99 -10.82 4.67
CA SER A 375 -11.92 -11.71 3.53
C SER A 375 -11.22 -13.01 3.92
N GLY A 376 -11.78 -14.16 3.58
CA GLY A 376 -11.07 -15.43 3.68
C GLY A 376 -9.83 -15.52 2.75
N ARG A 377 -9.42 -14.40 2.14
CA ARG A 377 -8.25 -14.27 1.28
C ARG A 377 -7.06 -13.84 2.12
N GLY A 378 -5.89 -14.34 1.76
CA GLY A 378 -4.61 -13.91 2.30
C GLY A 378 -3.75 -13.32 1.17
N ALA A 379 -2.66 -12.69 1.53
CA ALA A 379 -1.59 -12.37 0.61
C ALA A 379 -0.29 -13.02 1.09
N ALA A 380 0.53 -13.45 0.15
CA ALA A 380 1.75 -14.17 0.44
C ALA A 380 2.90 -13.67 -0.43
N PHE A 381 4.09 -13.76 0.11
CA PHE A 381 5.35 -13.55 -0.56
C PHE A 381 6.30 -14.68 -0.18
N ALA A 382 6.99 -15.23 -1.17
CA ALA A 382 8.09 -16.17 -0.98
C ALA A 382 9.25 -15.78 -1.89
N TYR A 383 10.47 -16.05 -1.45
CA TYR A 383 11.66 -15.83 -2.23
C TYR A 383 12.68 -16.93 -1.98
N ASN A 384 13.10 -17.57 -3.05
CA ASN A 384 14.15 -18.57 -3.05
C ASN A 384 15.39 -18.02 -3.77
N ARG A 385 16.54 -18.12 -3.11
CA ARG A 385 17.80 -17.58 -3.64
C ARG A 385 18.27 -18.31 -4.89
N GLN A 386 18.00 -19.61 -5.01
CA GLN A 386 18.42 -20.41 -6.17
C GLN A 386 17.60 -20.07 -7.41
N LEU A 387 16.30 -19.86 -7.23
CA LEU A 387 15.40 -19.47 -8.33
C LEU A 387 15.53 -17.97 -8.66
N ASP A 388 16.07 -17.16 -7.74
CA ASP A 388 16.22 -15.70 -7.84
C ASP A 388 14.95 -15.01 -8.36
N ALA A 389 13.79 -15.54 -7.98
CA ALA A 389 12.49 -15.05 -8.38
C ALA A 389 11.55 -14.96 -7.18
N PRO A 390 10.86 -13.83 -6.97
CA PRO A 390 9.80 -13.73 -5.97
C PRO A 390 8.54 -14.44 -6.44
N GLU A 391 7.93 -15.19 -5.53
CA GLU A 391 6.67 -15.88 -5.70
C GLU A 391 5.64 -15.35 -4.70
N GLY A 392 4.37 -15.63 -4.91
CA GLY A 392 3.30 -15.26 -3.98
C GLY A 392 2.05 -14.72 -4.67
N SER A 393 1.31 -13.87 -3.97
CA SER A 393 0.11 -13.26 -4.51
C SER A 393 0.43 -12.46 -5.77
N PRO A 394 -0.25 -12.70 -6.90
CA PRO A 394 0.14 -12.09 -8.18
C PRO A 394 -0.04 -10.56 -8.19
N ARG A 395 -0.96 -10.03 -7.38
CA ARG A 395 -1.34 -8.61 -7.31
C ARG A 395 -1.38 -8.08 -5.88
N PRO A 396 -1.34 -6.75 -5.72
CA PRO A 396 -1.59 -6.12 -4.43
C PRO A 396 -2.92 -6.56 -3.83
N ALA A 397 -2.94 -6.88 -2.54
CA ALA A 397 -4.15 -7.24 -1.82
C ALA A 397 -4.97 -6.00 -1.42
N LEU A 398 -4.29 -4.88 -1.22
CA LEU A 398 -4.84 -3.58 -0.83
C LEU A 398 -3.86 -2.47 -1.25
N LYS A 399 -4.30 -1.21 -1.12
CA LYS A 399 -3.40 -0.06 -1.32
C LYS A 399 -2.39 0.01 -0.18
N VAL A 400 -1.11 -0.04 -0.52
CA VAL A 400 -0.01 0.00 0.45
C VAL A 400 0.84 1.24 0.21
N LEU A 401 1.05 1.99 1.27
CA LEU A 401 1.98 3.11 1.34
C LEU A 401 3.00 2.80 2.43
N ALA A 402 4.27 3.07 2.19
CA ALA A 402 5.26 2.82 3.20
C ALA A 402 6.32 3.92 3.24
N TYR A 403 6.71 4.28 4.45
CA TYR A 403 7.62 5.37 4.74
C TYR A 403 8.73 4.89 5.65
N GLY A 404 9.97 4.94 5.14
CA GLY A 404 11.18 4.64 5.92
C GLY A 404 11.49 5.76 6.92
N PRO A 405 12.58 5.60 7.71
CA PRO A 405 12.98 6.60 8.71
C PRO A 405 13.31 7.97 8.10
N ARG A 406 13.83 7.95 6.87
CA ARG A 406 14.19 9.16 6.11
C ARG A 406 13.05 9.54 5.18
N ARG A 407 12.31 10.61 5.51
CA ARG A 407 11.14 11.09 4.76
C ARG A 407 11.50 12.38 4.06
N PHE A 408 12.50 12.33 3.16
CA PHE A 408 12.94 13.47 2.39
C PHE A 408 12.17 13.58 1.08
N PHE A 409 12.11 14.79 0.56
CA PHE A 409 11.73 15.03 -0.82
C PHE A 409 12.89 15.70 -1.58
N ASP A 410 12.93 15.48 -2.88
CA ASP A 410 13.82 16.21 -3.79
C ASP A 410 12.97 17.21 -4.59
N PRO A 411 13.23 18.53 -4.48
CA PRO A 411 12.48 19.54 -5.25
C PRO A 411 12.54 19.33 -6.77
N LYS A 412 13.54 18.60 -7.26
CA LYS A 412 13.70 18.27 -8.68
C LYS A 412 12.89 17.03 -9.10
N LYS A 413 12.55 16.16 -8.14
CA LYS A 413 11.81 14.93 -8.39
C LYS A 413 10.31 15.14 -8.13
N ARG A 414 9.61 15.63 -9.14
CA ARG A 414 8.20 16.03 -9.03
C ARG A 414 7.22 14.86 -9.11
N ASN A 415 7.59 13.78 -9.77
CA ASN A 415 6.73 12.63 -9.99
C ASN A 415 7.26 11.37 -9.31
N ARG A 416 6.35 10.54 -8.79
CA ARG A 416 6.65 9.18 -8.34
C ARG A 416 6.59 8.25 -9.56
N SER A 417 7.46 7.23 -9.58
CA SER A 417 7.27 6.09 -10.49
C SER A 417 5.95 5.39 -10.15
N PHE A 418 5.25 4.89 -11.17
CA PHE A 418 3.97 4.22 -10.96
C PHE A 418 4.16 2.83 -10.34
N GLY A 419 3.14 2.39 -9.58
CA GLY A 419 3.03 1.05 -9.04
C GLY A 419 3.27 0.95 -7.53
N ALA A 420 2.80 -0.16 -6.95
CA ALA A 420 2.88 -0.41 -5.52
C ALA A 420 4.33 -0.48 -5.01
N ALA A 421 5.27 -0.98 -5.81
CA ALA A 421 6.70 -0.98 -5.48
C ALA A 421 7.25 0.42 -5.22
N ALA A 422 6.82 1.42 -6.01
CA ALA A 422 7.27 2.79 -5.84
C ALA A 422 6.74 3.44 -4.55
N ARG A 423 5.59 3.02 -4.07
CA ARG A 423 4.97 3.50 -2.82
C ARG A 423 5.63 2.93 -1.56
N VAL A 424 6.35 1.83 -1.68
CA VAL A 424 7.02 1.19 -0.54
C VAL A 424 8.54 1.30 -0.58
N ILE A 425 9.10 1.88 -1.64
CA ILE A 425 10.55 1.90 -1.92
C ILE A 425 11.38 2.47 -0.78
N THR A 426 10.86 3.45 -0.04
CA THR A 426 11.58 4.12 1.06
C THR A 426 11.89 3.21 2.25
N LEU A 427 11.21 2.04 2.38
CA LEU A 427 11.59 1.01 3.35
C LEU A 427 12.82 0.20 2.93
N PHE A 428 13.12 0.16 1.64
CA PHE A 428 14.20 -0.66 1.07
C PHE A 428 15.40 0.17 0.67
N ASP A 429 15.18 1.42 0.24
CA ASP A 429 16.21 2.34 -0.20
C ASP A 429 16.22 3.59 0.70
N PRO A 430 17.25 3.74 1.57
CA PRO A 430 17.38 4.92 2.42
C PRO A 430 17.59 6.24 1.67
N LEU A 431 17.94 6.17 0.38
CA LEU A 431 18.13 7.35 -0.49
C LEU A 431 16.89 7.65 -1.34
N ALA A 432 15.88 6.79 -1.29
CA ALA A 432 14.62 7.04 -1.97
C ALA A 432 13.89 8.25 -1.36
N THR A 433 13.34 9.08 -2.23
CA THR A 433 12.65 10.32 -1.85
C THR A 433 11.16 10.23 -2.09
N ILE A 434 10.38 10.92 -1.27
CA ILE A 434 8.95 11.16 -1.50
C ILE A 434 8.83 12.26 -2.57
N PRO A 435 7.81 12.21 -3.45
CA PRO A 435 7.60 13.27 -4.44
C PRO A 435 7.40 14.64 -3.80
N TYR A 436 7.89 15.70 -4.46
CA TYR A 436 7.66 17.06 -4.00
C TYR A 436 6.17 17.42 -4.02
N PRO A 437 5.58 17.85 -2.92
CA PRO A 437 4.15 18.06 -2.83
C PRO A 437 3.65 19.38 -3.43
N GLY A 438 4.54 20.34 -3.66
CA GLY A 438 4.17 21.73 -3.97
C GLY A 438 3.38 21.89 -5.27
N ASP A 439 3.79 21.24 -6.35
CA ASP A 439 3.11 21.35 -7.65
C ASP A 439 1.71 20.73 -7.59
N TRP A 440 1.60 19.57 -6.93
CA TRP A 440 0.32 18.89 -6.76
C TRP A 440 -0.65 19.72 -5.90
N LEU A 441 -0.18 20.30 -4.79
CA LEU A 441 -1.01 21.15 -3.92
C LEU A 441 -1.49 22.41 -4.64
N ARG A 442 -0.64 23.03 -5.47
CA ARG A 442 -1.02 24.22 -6.27
C ARG A 442 -2.10 23.93 -7.30
N ALA A 443 -2.15 22.70 -7.80
CA ALA A 443 -3.18 22.29 -8.74
C ALA A 443 -4.55 22.03 -8.09
N GLN A 444 -4.62 21.95 -6.75
CA GLN A 444 -5.88 21.70 -6.05
C GLN A 444 -6.67 22.98 -5.88
N THR A 445 -7.99 22.94 -6.09
CA THR A 445 -8.89 24.09 -5.99
C THR A 445 -10.19 23.73 -5.28
N GLY A 446 -10.89 24.76 -4.76
CA GLY A 446 -12.22 24.62 -4.17
C GLY A 446 -12.28 23.62 -3.01
N HIS A 447 -13.37 22.88 -2.92
CA HIS A 447 -13.64 21.93 -1.82
C HIS A 447 -12.51 20.91 -1.61
N ARG A 448 -11.84 20.50 -2.69
CA ARG A 448 -10.74 19.54 -2.58
C ARG A 448 -9.54 20.14 -1.83
N PHE A 449 -9.20 21.38 -2.14
CA PHE A 449 -8.17 22.12 -1.40
C PHE A 449 -8.54 22.29 0.08
N ASP A 450 -9.80 22.65 0.38
CA ASP A 450 -10.28 22.84 1.75
C ASP A 450 -10.18 21.53 2.57
N THR A 451 -10.51 20.38 1.96
CA THR A 451 -10.35 19.07 2.58
C THR A 451 -8.90 18.78 2.92
N ILE A 452 -7.98 19.05 1.99
CA ILE A 452 -6.54 18.83 2.19
C ILE A 452 -6.00 19.77 3.28
N ALA A 453 -6.35 21.04 3.24
CA ALA A 453 -5.93 22.04 4.23
C ALA A 453 -6.44 21.68 5.64
N SER A 454 -7.69 21.22 5.76
CA SER A 454 -8.27 20.76 7.02
C SER A 454 -7.56 19.52 7.58
N ALA A 455 -7.26 18.54 6.73
CA ALA A 455 -6.51 17.36 7.12
C ALA A 455 -5.09 17.69 7.59
N LEU A 456 -4.40 18.58 6.88
CA LEU A 456 -3.06 19.04 7.24
C LEU A 456 -3.07 19.84 8.56
N ARG A 457 -4.08 20.67 8.78
CA ARG A 457 -4.24 21.41 10.04
C ARG A 457 -4.30 20.45 11.24
N VAL A 458 -5.08 19.38 11.14
CA VAL A 458 -5.21 18.36 12.21
C VAL A 458 -3.88 17.63 12.45
N VAL A 459 -3.22 17.15 11.38
CA VAL A 459 -1.98 16.36 11.52
C VAL A 459 -0.82 17.22 11.99
N LEU A 460 -0.73 18.45 11.53
CA LEU A 460 0.34 19.39 11.91
C LEU A 460 0.04 20.12 13.23
N ALA A 461 -1.08 19.83 13.87
CA ALA A 461 -1.53 20.48 15.09
C ALA A 461 -1.45 22.03 14.99
N LEU A 462 -1.89 22.57 13.84
CA LEU A 462 -1.97 24.00 13.61
C LEU A 462 -3.14 24.61 14.40
N GLY A 463 -2.94 25.82 14.92
CA GLY A 463 -3.99 26.55 15.61
C GLY A 463 -5.08 27.07 14.66
N ASP A 464 -6.13 27.65 15.22
CA ASP A 464 -7.27 28.17 14.44
C ASP A 464 -6.87 29.34 13.51
N ASP A 465 -5.88 30.14 13.93
CA ASP A 465 -5.36 31.28 13.19
C ASP A 465 -4.22 30.92 12.21
N ASP A 466 -3.78 29.65 12.24
CA ASP A 466 -2.71 29.16 11.39
C ASP A 466 -3.29 28.70 10.05
N GLU A 467 -2.58 28.94 8.95
CA GLU A 467 -3.04 28.60 7.60
C GLU A 467 -1.93 28.09 6.68
N LEU A 468 -2.34 27.24 5.72
CA LEU A 468 -1.50 26.82 4.61
C LEU A 468 -1.63 27.85 3.48
N ILE A 469 -0.51 28.48 3.11
CA ILE A 469 -0.44 29.46 2.04
C ILE A 469 0.11 28.78 0.80
N VAL A 470 -0.67 28.82 -0.29
CA VAL A 470 -0.29 28.26 -1.58
C VAL A 470 -0.26 29.40 -2.60
N GLU A 471 0.93 29.81 -2.98
CA GLU A 471 1.18 30.84 -3.99
C GLU A 471 1.79 30.20 -5.26
N PRO A 472 1.73 30.87 -6.42
CA PRO A 472 2.30 30.31 -7.65
C PRO A 472 3.75 29.86 -7.53
N ASP A 473 4.56 30.60 -6.77
CA ASP A 473 6.00 30.41 -6.69
C ASP A 473 6.45 29.71 -5.39
N TYR A 474 5.63 29.69 -4.34
CA TYR A 474 6.00 29.07 -3.06
C TYR A 474 4.83 28.50 -2.29
N LEU A 475 5.16 27.54 -1.44
CA LEU A 475 4.26 26.92 -0.48
C LEU A 475 4.78 27.24 0.93
N ALA A 476 3.91 27.77 1.81
CA ALA A 476 4.29 28.18 3.15
C ALA A 476 3.21 27.85 4.18
N VAL A 477 3.61 27.79 5.43
CA VAL A 477 2.71 27.73 6.58
C VAL A 477 2.79 29.06 7.32
N ARG A 478 1.64 29.69 7.55
CA ARG A 478 1.52 30.79 8.50
C ARG A 478 1.17 30.19 9.86
N ALA A 479 2.06 30.37 10.82
CA ALA A 479 1.84 29.91 12.20
C ALA A 479 2.36 30.97 13.16
N ASN A 480 1.55 31.29 14.19
CA ASN A 480 1.87 32.31 15.18
C ASN A 480 2.22 33.70 14.54
N GLY A 481 1.53 34.07 13.47
CA GLY A 481 1.76 35.30 12.74
C GLY A 481 3.01 35.35 11.85
N ARG A 482 3.76 34.26 11.77
CA ARG A 482 4.96 34.14 10.92
C ARG A 482 4.69 33.25 9.72
N VAL A 483 5.05 33.73 8.53
CA VAL A 483 5.02 32.93 7.29
C VAL A 483 6.36 32.24 7.09
N THR A 484 6.36 30.91 7.02
CA THR A 484 7.55 30.10 6.84
C THR A 484 7.37 29.19 5.62
N PRO A 485 8.22 29.34 4.58
CA PRO A 485 8.21 28.41 3.45
C PRO A 485 8.43 26.96 3.91
N ILE A 486 7.80 26.00 3.23
CA ILE A 486 7.90 24.58 3.61
C ILE A 486 9.34 24.10 3.60
N ASP A 487 10.16 24.57 2.66
CA ASP A 487 11.57 24.21 2.58
C ASP A 487 12.41 24.73 3.76
N ALA A 488 11.91 25.76 4.46
CA ALA A 488 12.53 26.38 5.63
C ALA A 488 11.94 25.88 6.96
N LEU A 489 10.94 24.98 6.94
CA LEU A 489 10.42 24.36 8.14
C LEU A 489 11.47 23.44 8.78
N SER A 490 11.32 23.20 10.10
CA SER A 490 12.14 22.20 10.78
C SER A 490 12.00 20.84 10.11
N GLU A 491 13.03 20.01 10.18
CA GLU A 491 13.06 18.71 9.51
C GLU A 491 11.89 17.81 9.95
N GLY A 492 11.54 17.81 11.23
CA GLY A 492 10.40 17.08 11.76
C GLY A 492 9.06 17.56 11.18
N TYR A 493 8.88 18.88 11.11
CA TYR A 493 7.67 19.48 10.52
C TYR A 493 7.52 19.07 9.05
N ARG A 494 8.61 19.23 8.33
CA ARG A 494 8.69 18.92 6.90
C ARG A 494 8.44 17.43 6.62
N SER A 495 9.01 16.54 7.43
CA SER A 495 8.86 15.09 7.32
C SER A 495 7.38 14.67 7.44
N VAL A 496 6.67 15.15 8.47
CA VAL A 496 5.24 14.84 8.66
C VAL A 496 4.38 15.47 7.59
N PHE A 497 4.66 16.72 7.22
CA PHE A 497 3.94 17.43 6.17
C PHE A 497 4.00 16.66 4.84
N VAL A 498 5.21 16.32 4.37
CA VAL A 498 5.40 15.64 3.10
C VAL A 498 4.77 14.25 3.11
N MET A 499 4.94 13.50 4.18
CA MET A 499 4.31 12.20 4.35
C MET A 499 2.77 12.30 4.30
N THR A 500 2.19 13.25 5.03
CA THR A 500 0.73 13.41 5.08
C THR A 500 0.17 13.83 3.72
N VAL A 501 0.82 14.79 3.04
CA VAL A 501 0.40 15.20 1.70
C VAL A 501 0.50 14.04 0.71
N ASP A 502 1.53 13.21 0.80
CA ASP A 502 1.69 12.05 -0.05
C ASP A 502 0.60 10.99 0.22
N ILE A 503 0.23 10.73 1.48
CA ILE A 503 -0.91 9.87 1.84
C ILE A 503 -2.21 10.43 1.25
N ILE A 504 -2.47 11.73 1.45
CA ILE A 504 -3.67 12.37 0.92
C ILE A 504 -3.69 12.26 -0.61
N ARG A 505 -2.58 12.59 -1.28
CA ARG A 505 -2.45 12.52 -2.74
C ARG A 505 -2.78 11.13 -3.27
N GLU A 506 -2.30 10.09 -2.61
CA GLU A 506 -2.52 8.70 -3.04
C GLU A 506 -3.96 8.22 -2.76
N LEU A 507 -4.68 8.83 -1.82
CA LEU A 507 -6.00 8.38 -1.42
C LEU A 507 -7.16 9.21 -2.00
N ILE A 508 -6.97 10.52 -2.17
CA ILE A 508 -8.07 11.45 -2.46
C ILE A 508 -8.72 11.25 -3.84
N ASP A 509 -8.01 10.59 -4.77
CA ASP A 509 -8.56 10.34 -6.10
C ASP A 509 -9.33 9.01 -6.21
N ASP A 510 -9.09 8.09 -5.26
CA ASP A 510 -9.74 6.79 -5.24
C ASP A 510 -11.00 6.79 -4.34
N PHE A 511 -11.13 7.78 -3.46
CA PHE A 511 -12.21 7.84 -2.48
C PHE A 511 -12.88 9.21 -2.49
N GLU A 512 -14.20 9.25 -2.34
CA GLU A 512 -14.98 10.49 -2.32
C GLU A 512 -14.55 11.43 -1.19
N ASN A 513 -14.10 10.85 -0.06
CA ASN A 513 -13.56 11.60 1.07
C ASN A 513 -12.49 10.77 1.82
N LEU A 514 -11.64 11.46 2.58
CA LEU A 514 -10.55 10.83 3.34
C LEU A 514 -11.04 9.94 4.48
N GLU A 515 -12.24 10.18 5.01
CA GLU A 515 -12.82 9.37 6.07
C GLU A 515 -13.21 7.95 5.60
N GLN A 516 -13.49 7.79 4.31
CA GLN A 516 -13.82 6.51 3.70
C GLN A 516 -12.61 5.81 3.09
N ALA A 517 -11.49 6.50 3.00
CA ALA A 517 -10.27 6.00 2.37
C ALA A 517 -9.72 4.78 3.12
N GLN A 518 -9.51 3.68 2.41
CA GLN A 518 -8.97 2.42 2.93
C GLN A 518 -7.59 2.15 2.34
N ALA A 519 -6.61 1.94 3.20
CA ALA A 519 -5.24 1.62 2.83
C ALA A 519 -4.49 0.99 4.00
N LEU A 520 -3.35 0.39 3.71
CA LEU A 520 -2.32 0.04 4.69
C LEU A 520 -1.19 1.05 4.62
N VAL A 521 -0.91 1.71 5.72
CA VAL A 521 0.18 2.68 5.84
C VAL A 521 1.21 2.15 6.83
N LEU A 522 2.43 1.92 6.34
CA LEU A 522 3.56 1.43 7.11
C LEU A 522 4.52 2.60 7.38
N ILE A 523 4.88 2.85 8.64
CA ILE A 523 5.76 3.95 8.98
C ILE A 523 6.88 3.45 9.89
N ASP A 524 8.11 3.54 9.42
CA ASP A 524 9.29 3.17 10.21
C ASP A 524 9.79 4.40 11.00
N GLU A 525 10.11 4.20 12.27
CA GLU A 525 10.59 5.23 13.21
C GLU A 525 9.70 6.50 13.18
N LEU A 526 8.44 6.34 13.59
CA LEU A 526 7.45 7.43 13.55
C LEU A 526 7.94 8.72 14.21
N GLU A 527 8.66 8.61 15.33
CA GLU A 527 9.17 9.69 16.16
C GLU A 527 10.31 10.50 15.56
N THR A 528 10.94 10.03 14.47
CA THR A 528 12.16 10.62 13.92
C THR A 528 11.97 12.10 13.61
N HIS A 529 12.83 12.94 14.20
CA HIS A 529 12.84 14.41 14.10
C HIS A 529 11.62 15.12 14.69
N LEU A 530 10.67 14.42 15.34
CA LEU A 530 9.47 15.05 15.93
C LEU A 530 9.76 15.69 17.29
N HIS A 531 9.18 16.86 17.51
CA HIS A 531 9.14 17.50 18.83
C HIS A 531 8.29 16.66 19.81
N PRO A 532 8.61 16.56 21.12
CA PRO A 532 7.87 15.75 22.08
C PRO A 532 6.36 15.93 22.08
N ARG A 533 5.87 17.16 21.97
CA ARG A 533 4.42 17.43 21.85
C ARG A 533 3.76 16.72 20.67
N TRP A 534 4.46 16.64 19.56
CA TRP A 534 3.97 15.98 18.34
C TRP A 534 4.02 14.47 18.44
N LYS A 535 5.05 13.92 19.07
CA LYS A 535 5.13 12.48 19.34
C LYS A 535 3.90 11.98 20.07
N MET A 536 3.36 12.77 21.03
CA MET A 536 2.15 12.43 21.77
C MET A 536 0.86 12.50 20.95
N GLN A 537 0.83 13.20 19.84
CA GLN A 537 -0.41 13.49 19.09
C GLN A 537 -0.44 12.87 17.69
N VAL A 538 0.70 12.56 17.09
CA VAL A 538 0.82 12.17 15.68
C VAL A 538 -0.08 10.99 15.32
N MET A 539 -0.12 9.93 16.15
CA MET A 539 -0.97 8.77 15.87
C MET A 539 -2.46 9.11 15.98
N THR A 540 -2.85 9.84 17.00
CA THR A 540 -4.25 10.28 17.16
C THR A 540 -4.67 11.17 15.98
N SER A 541 -3.83 12.11 15.57
CA SER A 541 -4.10 13.00 14.45
C SER A 541 -4.23 12.25 13.12
N LEU A 542 -3.33 11.31 12.84
CA LEU A 542 -3.42 10.48 11.62
C LEU A 542 -4.69 9.63 11.60
N ARG A 543 -5.06 9.01 12.74
CA ARG A 543 -6.29 8.20 12.85
C ARG A 543 -7.57 9.04 12.74
N ASN A 544 -7.55 10.28 13.18
CA ASN A 544 -8.70 11.19 13.05
C ASN A 544 -8.92 11.61 11.59
N VAL A 545 -7.84 11.84 10.84
CA VAL A 545 -7.92 12.22 9.42
C VAL A 545 -8.23 11.01 8.53
N PHE A 546 -7.70 9.84 8.86
CA PHE A 546 -7.81 8.61 8.08
C PHE A 546 -8.38 7.44 8.92
N PRO A 547 -9.65 7.51 9.34
CA PRO A 547 -10.20 6.55 10.31
C PRO A 547 -10.32 5.12 9.78
N ARG A 548 -10.30 4.91 8.47
CA ARG A 548 -10.36 3.57 7.84
C ARG A 548 -9.02 3.08 7.30
N VAL A 549 -7.95 3.85 7.47
CA VAL A 549 -6.59 3.44 7.12
C VAL A 549 -6.01 2.64 8.28
N GLN A 550 -5.46 1.46 7.98
CA GLN A 550 -4.71 0.69 8.96
C GLN A 550 -3.26 1.18 9.02
N PHE A 551 -2.85 1.66 10.18
CA PHE A 551 -1.46 2.07 10.42
C PHE A 551 -0.71 0.96 11.13
N ILE A 552 0.46 0.56 10.60
CA ILE A 552 1.44 -0.27 11.29
C ILE A 552 2.73 0.53 11.36
N VAL A 553 3.15 0.86 12.56
CA VAL A 553 4.25 1.80 12.79
C VAL A 553 5.29 1.23 13.73
N THR A 554 6.54 1.64 13.59
CA THR A 554 7.59 1.35 14.56
C THR A 554 7.99 2.60 15.32
N THR A 555 8.39 2.43 16.56
CA THR A 555 8.90 3.53 17.39
C THR A 555 9.87 3.02 18.46
N HIS A 556 10.73 3.90 18.95
CA HIS A 556 11.58 3.74 20.14
C HIS A 556 11.19 4.72 21.26
N ASP A 557 10.17 5.54 21.05
CA ASP A 557 9.83 6.64 21.95
C ASP A 557 8.52 6.35 22.71
N PRO A 558 8.54 6.38 24.05
CA PRO A 558 7.35 6.12 24.86
C PRO A 558 6.22 7.14 24.64
N LEU A 559 6.56 8.36 24.19
CA LEU A 559 5.58 9.39 23.93
C LEU A 559 4.66 9.06 22.74
N CYS A 560 5.15 8.26 21.79
CA CYS A 560 4.35 7.84 20.63
C CYS A 560 3.25 6.83 20.99
N LEU A 561 3.34 6.19 22.15
CA LEU A 561 2.30 5.26 22.64
C LEU A 561 1.00 5.95 23.03
N ARG A 562 1.02 7.27 23.15
CA ARG A 562 -0.19 8.03 23.43
C ARG A 562 -1.21 7.89 22.31
N GLY A 563 -2.45 7.60 22.67
CA GLY A 563 -3.53 7.37 21.70
C GLY A 563 -3.62 5.95 21.15
N MET A 564 -2.76 5.03 21.64
CA MET A 564 -2.89 3.60 21.35
C MET A 564 -3.85 2.93 22.33
N ASP A 565 -4.56 1.92 21.85
CA ASP A 565 -5.49 1.11 22.64
C ASP A 565 -4.85 -0.22 23.06
N ASP A 566 -5.53 -0.91 23.97
CA ASP A 566 -5.11 -2.24 24.41
C ASP A 566 -5.08 -3.22 23.24
N GLY A 567 -3.98 -3.94 23.10
CA GLY A 567 -3.74 -4.86 22.00
C GLY A 567 -3.19 -4.21 20.71
N GLU A 568 -3.04 -2.87 20.66
CA GLU A 568 -2.45 -2.15 19.53
C GLU A 568 -0.92 -1.95 19.66
N VAL A 569 -0.32 -2.42 20.73
CA VAL A 569 1.12 -2.32 20.96
C VAL A 569 1.73 -3.70 21.07
N MET A 570 2.81 -3.92 20.32
CA MET A 570 3.60 -5.15 20.31
C MET A 570 5.07 -4.82 20.60
N VAL A 571 5.69 -5.54 21.54
CA VAL A 571 7.11 -5.43 21.83
C VAL A 571 7.84 -6.65 21.27
N LEU A 572 8.85 -6.41 20.46
CA LEU A 572 9.74 -7.45 19.95
C LEU A 572 10.97 -7.58 20.84
N GLN A 573 11.23 -8.78 21.32
CA GLN A 573 12.39 -9.11 22.12
C GLN A 573 13.18 -10.27 21.53
N ARG A 574 14.46 -10.41 21.97
CA ARG A 574 15.28 -11.57 21.66
C ARG A 574 15.31 -12.50 22.87
N ASP A 575 15.10 -13.79 22.63
CA ASP A 575 15.34 -14.83 23.63
C ASP A 575 16.86 -15.09 23.83
N TYR A 576 17.20 -15.93 24.79
CA TYR A 576 18.59 -16.33 25.07
C TYR A 576 19.26 -17.05 23.88
N ALA A 577 18.49 -17.59 22.95
CA ALA A 577 18.97 -18.18 21.71
C ALA A 577 19.15 -17.17 20.58
N GLY A 578 18.77 -15.91 20.80
CA GLY A 578 18.83 -14.83 19.83
C GLY A 578 17.61 -14.74 18.90
N ARG A 579 16.59 -15.59 19.10
CA ARG A 579 15.36 -15.60 18.28
C ARG A 579 14.45 -14.47 18.67
N ILE A 580 13.79 -13.87 17.69
CA ILE A 580 12.87 -12.75 17.87
C ILE A 580 11.45 -13.28 18.11
N HIS A 581 10.81 -12.81 19.16
CA HIS A 581 9.43 -13.14 19.51
C HIS A 581 8.68 -11.92 20.04
N PRO A 582 7.35 -11.89 19.90
CA PRO A 582 6.52 -10.85 20.50
C PRO A 582 6.38 -11.13 22.00
N LEU A 583 6.44 -10.09 22.81
CA LEU A 583 6.16 -10.19 24.24
C LEU A 583 4.65 -10.29 24.44
N ALA A 584 4.23 -11.28 25.22
CA ALA A 584 2.82 -11.48 25.59
C ALA A 584 2.44 -10.67 26.83
N ASP A 585 1.12 -10.51 27.05
CA ASP A 585 0.52 -9.99 28.28
C ASP A 585 1.03 -8.59 28.70
N LEU A 586 1.14 -7.68 27.73
CA LEU A 586 1.52 -6.30 27.99
C LEU A 586 0.41 -5.56 28.78
N PRO A 587 0.75 -4.75 29.80
CA PRO A 587 -0.22 -3.96 30.54
C PRO A 587 -0.85 -2.87 29.65
N SER A 588 -2.01 -2.30 30.06
CA SER A 588 -2.60 -1.19 29.33
C SER A 588 -1.70 0.05 29.36
N VAL A 589 -1.49 0.68 28.21
CA VAL A 589 -0.73 1.96 28.10
C VAL A 589 -1.53 3.16 28.62
N LYS A 590 -2.85 3.00 28.81
CA LYS A 590 -3.74 4.09 29.24
C LYS A 590 -3.45 4.49 30.67
N GLY A 591 -3.30 5.79 30.89
CA GLY A 591 -3.03 6.35 32.20
C GLY A 591 -1.59 6.24 32.70
N MET A 592 -0.70 5.54 31.97
CA MET A 592 0.72 5.50 32.33
C MET A 592 1.42 6.83 32.04
N THR A 593 2.31 7.25 32.92
CA THR A 593 3.25 8.35 32.68
C THR A 593 4.38 7.88 31.74
N ALA A 594 5.15 8.81 31.17
CA ALA A 594 6.29 8.46 30.33
C ALA A 594 7.34 7.64 31.12
N GLU A 595 7.55 7.95 32.38
CA GLU A 595 8.44 7.22 33.27
C GLU A 595 7.95 5.80 33.56
N GLN A 596 6.66 5.64 33.83
CA GLN A 596 6.05 4.32 34.01
C GLN A 596 6.15 3.46 32.74
N LEU A 597 6.01 4.05 31.56
CA LEU A 597 6.22 3.35 30.30
C LEU A 597 7.66 2.90 30.14
N LEU A 598 8.64 3.78 30.43
CA LEU A 598 10.05 3.48 30.34
C LEU A 598 10.48 2.35 31.30
N THR A 599 9.91 2.30 32.50
CA THR A 599 10.24 1.28 33.51
C THR A 599 9.33 0.05 33.46
N SER A 600 8.39 -0.01 32.53
CA SER A 600 7.51 -1.17 32.30
C SER A 600 8.12 -2.15 31.30
N ASP A 601 7.39 -3.24 31.04
CA ASP A 601 7.74 -4.28 30.05
C ASP A 601 7.82 -3.74 28.61
N TYR A 602 7.30 -2.53 28.37
CA TYR A 602 7.41 -1.88 27.05
C TYR A 602 8.84 -1.50 26.68
N PHE A 603 9.63 -1.02 27.64
CA PHE A 603 11.00 -0.54 27.44
C PHE A 603 12.03 -1.25 28.32
N GLY A 604 11.60 -1.87 29.41
CA GLY A 604 12.43 -2.70 30.28
C GLY A 604 13.54 -1.97 31.01
N LEU A 605 13.46 -0.63 31.16
CA LEU A 605 14.48 0.10 31.92
C LEU A 605 14.31 -0.19 33.42
N ALA A 606 15.41 -0.45 34.09
CA ALA A 606 15.40 -0.67 35.55
C ALA A 606 15.11 0.63 36.32
N SER A 607 15.53 1.76 35.78
CA SER A 607 15.36 3.09 36.38
C SER A 607 15.55 4.18 35.32
N THR A 608 14.95 5.34 35.55
CA THR A 608 15.12 6.57 34.76
C THR A 608 16.08 7.56 35.40
N THR A 609 16.58 7.25 36.64
CA THR A 609 17.56 8.06 37.37
C THR A 609 18.96 7.81 36.86
N ASP A 610 19.87 8.79 37.05
CA ASP A 610 21.26 8.62 36.71
C ASP A 610 21.95 7.59 37.63
N PRO A 611 22.95 6.84 37.12
CA PRO A 611 23.59 5.78 37.90
C PRO A 611 24.24 6.24 39.20
N SER A 612 24.71 7.49 39.28
CA SER A 612 25.33 8.04 40.50
C SER A 612 24.29 8.28 41.59
N THR A 613 23.09 8.70 41.19
CA THR A 613 21.94 8.87 42.11
C THR A 613 21.41 7.50 42.56
N GLU A 614 21.32 6.51 41.67
CA GLU A 614 20.96 5.13 42.03
C GLU A 614 21.88 4.51 43.08
N ILE A 615 23.24 4.63 42.88
CA ILE A 615 24.22 4.13 43.83
C ILE A 615 24.06 4.82 45.20
N ARG A 616 23.81 6.13 45.21
CA ARG A 616 23.57 6.88 46.46
C ARG A 616 22.29 6.47 47.15
N LEU A 617 21.19 6.26 46.40
CA LEU A 617 19.93 5.75 46.92
C LEU A 617 20.07 4.34 47.48
N ALA A 618 20.74 3.46 46.78
CA ALA A 618 21.04 2.10 47.24
C ALA A 618 21.91 2.09 48.49
N SER A 619 22.89 2.97 48.58
CA SER A 619 23.75 3.10 49.78
C SER A 619 22.93 3.61 50.96
N LEU A 620 22.06 4.61 50.77
CA LEU A 620 21.19 5.14 51.81
C LEU A 620 20.18 4.10 52.29
N ALA A 621 19.55 3.35 51.34
CA ALA A 621 18.65 2.26 51.71
C ALA A 621 19.35 1.16 52.49
N GLY A 622 20.60 0.85 52.14
CA GLY A 622 21.48 -0.08 52.88
C GLY A 622 21.82 0.42 54.30
N ASP A 623 22.06 1.71 54.46
CA ASP A 623 22.37 2.32 55.76
C ASP A 623 21.13 2.38 56.63
N VAL A 624 19.94 2.74 56.09
CA VAL A 624 18.66 2.69 56.79
C VAL A 624 18.35 1.27 57.24
N ALA A 625 18.51 0.27 56.37
CA ALA A 625 18.26 -1.13 56.71
C ALA A 625 19.19 -1.63 57.82
N ARG A 626 20.50 -1.22 57.83
CA ARG A 626 21.49 -1.58 58.85
C ARG A 626 21.19 -0.92 60.19
N THR A 627 20.76 0.32 60.20
CA THR A 627 20.37 1.07 61.39
C THR A 627 19.09 0.51 62.01
N SER A 628 18.11 0.15 61.19
CA SER A 628 16.88 -0.50 61.64
C SER A 628 17.13 -1.88 62.25
N LEU A 629 18.09 -2.64 61.76
CA LEU A 629 18.49 -3.94 62.34
C LEU A 629 19.25 -3.82 63.67
N ARG A 630 19.86 -2.65 63.92
CA ARG A 630 20.61 -2.40 65.18
C ARG A 630 19.75 -1.81 66.33
N GLY A 631 18.48 -1.47 66.04
CA GLY A 631 17.57 -0.97 67.06
C GLY A 631 17.84 0.46 67.54
N ASP A 632 18.66 1.22 66.82
CA ASP A 632 19.07 2.59 67.18
C ASP A 632 18.02 3.58 66.62
N SER A 633 17.26 4.21 67.51
CA SER A 633 16.11 5.08 67.22
C SER A 633 16.51 6.54 66.93
N THR A 634 17.80 6.84 66.74
CA THR A 634 18.30 8.20 66.56
C THR A 634 18.95 8.50 65.21
N PHE A 635 18.51 7.81 64.15
CA PHE A 635 18.96 8.16 62.84
C PHE A 635 18.26 9.45 62.35
N VAL A 636 19.00 10.56 62.40
CA VAL A 636 18.65 11.80 61.71
C VAL A 636 19.36 11.77 60.37
N PRO A 637 18.65 11.75 59.23
CA PRO A 637 19.30 11.86 57.93
C PRO A 637 20.17 13.11 57.88
N ALA A 638 21.44 13.00 57.43
CA ALA A 638 22.25 14.17 57.22
C ALA A 638 21.53 15.16 56.29
N ALA A 639 21.71 16.47 56.49
CA ALA A 639 21.00 17.53 55.71
C ALA A 639 21.13 17.35 54.18
N ALA A 640 22.18 16.71 53.71
CA ALA A 640 22.36 16.31 52.32
C ALA A 640 21.38 15.24 51.83
N THR A 641 20.83 14.42 52.74
CA THR A 641 19.85 13.36 52.43
C THR A 641 18.43 13.93 52.30
N SER A 642 18.10 14.90 53.15
CA SER A 642 16.82 15.63 53.10
C SER A 642 16.69 16.43 51.81
N ASP A 643 17.80 17.04 51.32
CA ASP A 643 17.83 17.77 50.05
C ASP A 643 17.68 16.82 48.84
N LEU A 644 18.26 15.60 48.95
CA LEU A 644 18.13 14.59 47.88
C LEU A 644 16.73 14.00 47.78
N VAL A 645 16.09 13.71 48.90
CA VAL A 645 14.73 13.20 48.99
C VAL A 645 13.71 14.28 48.55
N GLY A 646 13.97 15.56 48.87
CA GLY A 646 13.15 16.69 48.41
C GLY A 646 13.27 16.96 46.92
N ARG A 647 14.41 16.61 46.26
CA ARG A 647 14.60 16.72 44.81
C ARG A 647 14.08 15.51 44.03
N LEU A 648 13.81 14.40 44.69
CA LEU A 648 13.14 13.23 44.14
C LEU A 648 11.59 13.36 44.25
N ALA A 649 11.06 14.57 44.24
CA ALA A 649 9.61 14.79 44.19
C ALA A 649 9.05 14.08 42.96
N ILE A 650 8.44 12.93 43.17
CA ILE A 650 7.76 12.14 42.17
C ILE A 650 6.39 12.78 41.98
N GLY A 651 6.14 13.35 40.80
CA GLY A 651 4.84 13.92 40.41
C GLY A 651 4.94 15.36 39.92
N GLU A 652 4.52 15.56 38.67
CA GLU A 652 4.51 16.88 38.02
C GLU A 652 3.29 17.73 38.38
N SER A 653 2.25 17.10 39.02
CA SER A 653 1.03 17.81 39.41
C SER A 653 0.99 18.10 40.91
N SER A 654 0.38 19.24 41.27
CA SER A 654 0.17 19.63 42.67
C SER A 654 -0.58 18.55 43.47
N THR A 655 -1.46 17.80 42.82
CA THR A 655 -2.23 16.70 43.40
C THR A 655 -1.33 15.50 43.74
N GLU A 656 -0.41 15.13 42.84
CA GLU A 656 0.55 14.04 43.08
C GLU A 656 1.52 14.39 44.19
N GLN A 657 1.97 15.63 44.26
CA GLN A 657 2.83 16.14 45.35
C GLN A 657 2.12 16.08 46.72
N ILE A 658 0.85 16.45 46.78
CA ILE A 658 0.04 16.37 48.02
C ILE A 658 -0.14 14.90 48.43
N ILE A 659 -0.44 14.00 47.50
CA ILE A 659 -0.60 12.57 47.78
C ILE A 659 0.73 11.97 48.27
N GLN A 660 1.85 12.35 47.70
CA GLN A 660 3.19 11.91 48.08
C GLN A 660 3.53 12.42 49.50
N GLU A 661 3.30 13.69 49.80
CA GLU A 661 3.54 14.26 51.11
C GLU A 661 2.65 13.62 52.19
N ALA A 662 1.38 13.38 51.87
CA ALA A 662 0.47 12.65 52.75
C ALA A 662 0.92 11.20 52.98
N LEU A 663 1.43 10.52 51.98
CA LEU A 663 1.97 9.16 52.06
C LEU A 663 3.23 9.11 52.92
N ILE A 664 4.14 10.07 52.77
CA ILE A 664 5.36 10.19 53.56
C ILE A 664 5.00 10.44 55.06
N GLN A 665 4.14 11.40 55.35
CA GLN A 665 3.67 11.67 56.71
C GLN A 665 2.93 10.46 57.30
N TYR A 666 2.17 9.73 56.54
CA TYR A 666 1.50 8.51 57.00
C TYR A 666 2.50 7.40 57.33
N LEU A 667 3.52 7.20 56.49
CA LEU A 667 4.61 6.22 56.74
C LEU A 667 5.42 6.61 57.97
N GLU A 668 5.79 7.88 58.14
CA GLU A 668 6.54 8.39 59.32
C GLU A 668 5.74 8.21 60.61
N ARG A 669 4.43 8.50 60.63
CA ARG A 669 3.55 8.25 61.80
C ARG A 669 3.43 6.78 62.13
N ARG A 670 3.62 5.89 61.19
CA ARG A 670 3.50 4.46 61.38
C ARG A 670 4.81 3.76 61.70
N GLU A 671 5.94 4.24 61.22
CA GLU A 671 7.26 3.77 61.68
C GLU A 671 7.46 3.96 63.19
N SER A 672 6.79 4.93 63.77
CA SER A 672 6.75 5.11 65.22
C SER A 672 5.88 4.04 65.96
N ARG A 673 5.18 3.16 65.26
CA ARG A 673 4.38 2.03 65.80
C ARG A 673 4.86 0.71 65.18
N ARG A 674 5.71 0.01 65.90
CA ARG A 674 6.39 -1.27 65.60
C ARG A 674 5.52 -2.31 64.88
N GLY A 675 6.04 -2.98 63.81
CA GLY A 675 5.62 -4.30 63.34
C GLY A 675 5.88 -4.54 61.84
N ASN A 676 6.65 -5.56 61.51
CA ASN A 676 6.97 -6.11 60.20
C ASN A 676 5.74 -6.46 59.38
N LEU A 677 5.51 -5.82 58.20
CA LEU A 677 4.62 -6.42 57.19
C LEU A 677 4.62 -5.55 55.90
N ARG A 678 5.51 -5.76 54.91
CA ARG A 678 5.63 -5.01 53.65
C ARG A 678 4.44 -5.16 52.66
N PRO A 679 3.78 -6.31 52.45
CA PRO A 679 2.65 -6.41 51.52
C PRO A 679 1.34 -5.81 52.07
N GLN A 680 1.09 -5.93 53.42
CA GLN A 680 -0.09 -5.36 54.05
C GLN A 680 -0.05 -3.83 54.12
N LEU A 681 1.15 -3.23 54.21
CA LEU A 681 1.36 -1.78 54.25
C LEU A 681 0.85 -1.09 52.97
N ARG A 682 1.05 -1.71 51.79
CA ARG A 682 0.60 -1.14 50.52
C ARG A 682 -0.91 -1.17 50.39
N ALA A 683 -1.53 -2.27 50.74
CA ALA A 683 -2.98 -2.40 50.69
C ALA A 683 -3.69 -1.44 51.67
N GLU A 684 -3.18 -1.31 52.89
CA GLU A 684 -3.75 -0.42 53.91
C GLU A 684 -3.49 1.08 53.61
N ALA A 685 -2.36 1.42 52.93
CA ALA A 685 -2.09 2.79 52.48
C ALA A 685 -3.05 3.19 51.33
N VAL A 686 -3.29 2.30 50.38
CA VAL A 686 -4.26 2.50 49.30
C VAL A 686 -5.66 2.64 49.86
N GLU A 687 -6.05 1.81 50.84
CA GLU A 687 -7.38 1.89 51.48
C GLU A 687 -7.57 3.18 52.32
N ALA A 688 -6.51 3.65 52.97
CA ALA A 688 -6.54 4.93 53.71
C ALA A 688 -6.68 6.15 52.79
N VAL A 689 -6.01 6.13 51.60
CA VAL A 689 -6.14 7.18 50.58
C VAL A 689 -7.53 7.15 49.96
N LEU A 690 -8.07 5.98 49.64
CA LEU A 690 -9.44 5.84 49.13
C LEU A 690 -10.48 6.31 50.12
N GLN A 691 -10.32 6.02 51.44
CA GLN A 691 -11.21 6.51 52.48
C GLN A 691 -11.11 8.02 52.71
N ALA A 692 -9.93 8.63 52.49
CA ALA A 692 -9.75 10.07 52.55
C ALA A 692 -10.44 10.76 51.38
N LEU A 693 -10.28 10.24 50.19
CA LEU A 693 -10.90 10.78 48.94
C LEU A 693 -12.42 10.61 48.94
N SER A 694 -12.96 9.55 49.56
CA SER A 694 -14.43 9.33 49.67
C SER A 694 -15.12 10.16 50.74
N LYS A 695 -14.40 10.88 51.59
CA LYS A 695 -14.97 11.77 52.63
C LYS A 695 -15.22 13.19 52.14
N ASP A 696 -14.72 13.58 50.99
CA ASP A 696 -14.92 14.91 50.41
C ASP A 696 -16.07 14.97 49.37
N GLU A 697 -16.87 13.89 49.24
CA GLU A 697 -18.10 13.86 48.43
C GLU A 697 -19.38 13.99 49.23
N VAL A 698 -19.38 14.66 50.39
CA VAL A 698 -20.62 15.01 51.14
C VAL A 698 -20.74 16.50 51.31
#